data_663932f17355dbff55ee119244ca7e28
#
_entry.id   663932f17355dbff55ee119244ca7e28
#
_cell.length_a   1.000
_cell.length_b   1.000
_cell.length_c   1.000
_cell.angle_alpha   90.00
_cell.angle_beta   90.00
_cell.angle_gamma   90.00
#
_symmetry.space_group_name_H-M   'P 1'
#
loop_
_entity.id
_entity.type
_entity.pdbx_description
1 polymer ?
#
loop_
_entity_poly.entity_id
_entity_poly.type
_entity_poly.pdbx_seq_one_letter_code
_entity_poly.pdbx_strand_id
1 'polypeptide(L)'
;MKTYENLTTYNPGEIEGKWYSYWENQGYFHEEVDTNKEPFSIVLPPPNVTGMLHMGHALDNTLQDILIRFKRMQGYNVLWMPGTDHAGIATQIKVEEMLAKEEGKSRYDLGREKFVERVWEWKKEYGDTIVKQIRSLGASCDWTRERFTLDDGYYHAVREVFVKLYEKGLIYRGERIINWCPRCATALSDVEVEHEDEHGHLWHIKYPVKGEDNRFVVVATTRPETMFGDVAVAVNPEDDRYKDLIGKTLVLPFVNREIPVIADDYVDASFGTGCVKITPAHDPNDFEMGQRHDLESIVVMNNDATMNEGAGKFNGLPREQARKQVVAELQELGLLEKIDDHDHAVGHCSRCNTIIEPMVSKQWFVDMKPLAEPALKVVKDHEVEFVPERFTKTYVNWLENIRDWTISRQLWWGHRIPAWYCDDCGETIVSREDITECPHCHGHVTQDPDVLDTWFSSGLWPFATMGWPDQTPELKQWYPTSVLVTGYDIIFFWVARMIFMALEFEDEIPFKHVFIHGLVRDSQGRKMSKSLGNGINPLDVIDQFGADALRFTLVTGNTPGNDMRFYMERVEANRNFANKIWNASKFVLMNLTNYDESFVPTAADLTLADQWIIQKYNETVQSVTSNLDKFELGEAASSVYDFIWNTYCDWYIELAKPRLYSESNERDRRTVQYLLVTILRHMLELLHPFMPFVTEHIWQHLPHEGDSIVVAKWPEALKFDNLEGAARQMEVMMDAIKGIRNMRAEMNVPLGKKAEVIVAPTDAALAQTVADHSDYFVTLAWAEKVTILGADDPKPENATVTVVNGMEVYLLLKDLIDGEKERERIAKEKIQVEKEISRLEGKLSNQGFLAKAPEAVVAKEKEKLEEYKQKQQALLEREAFLETL
;
A
#
# COMPACT_ATOMS: atom_id res chain seq x y z
N MET A 1 45.77 -2.78 -4.34
CA MET A 1 45.10 -3.36 -3.16
C MET A 1 44.48 -2.23 -2.37
N LYS A 2 43.14 -2.10 -2.35
CA LYS A 2 42.45 -1.20 -1.45
C LYS A 2 42.67 -1.74 -0.02
N THR A 3 43.23 -0.95 0.86
CA THR A 3 43.46 -1.36 2.26
C THR A 3 42.12 -1.35 2.99
N TYR A 4 41.56 -2.53 3.25
CA TYR A 4 40.28 -2.74 3.96
C TYR A 4 40.38 -2.40 5.45
N GLU A 5 41.56 -2.02 5.96
CA GLU A 5 41.85 -1.74 7.38
C GLU A 5 41.05 -0.55 7.95
N ASN A 6 40.53 0.35 7.09
CA ASN A 6 39.80 1.56 7.49
C ASN A 6 38.29 1.48 7.30
N LEU A 7 37.69 0.29 7.11
CA LEU A 7 36.23 0.15 7.02
C LEU A 7 35.60 0.41 8.38
N THR A 8 34.97 1.56 8.51
CA THR A 8 34.21 1.98 9.69
C THR A 8 32.93 1.16 9.85
N THR A 9 32.10 1.51 10.81
CA THR A 9 30.73 0.99 10.96
C THR A 9 29.87 1.46 9.79
N TYR A 10 28.91 0.66 9.35
CA TYR A 10 27.94 1.06 8.36
C TYR A 10 27.09 2.23 8.89
N ASN A 11 27.09 3.36 8.17
CA ASN A 11 26.31 4.54 8.51
C ASN A 11 25.50 5.00 7.28
N PRO A 12 24.20 4.73 7.21
CA PRO A 12 23.35 5.10 6.07
C PRO A 12 23.42 6.57 5.74
N GLY A 13 23.40 7.46 6.73
CA GLY A 13 23.39 8.91 6.54
C GLY A 13 24.64 9.47 5.82
N GLU A 14 25.77 8.75 5.86
CA GLU A 14 26.99 9.15 5.17
C GLU A 14 27.07 8.64 3.73
N ILE A 15 26.32 7.59 3.39
CA ILE A 15 26.50 6.88 2.11
C ILE A 15 25.30 7.03 1.15
N GLU A 16 24.07 7.15 1.66
CA GLU A 16 22.87 7.13 0.83
C GLU A 16 22.84 8.29 -0.17
N GLY A 17 23.01 9.52 0.31
CA GLY A 17 23.06 10.69 -0.55
C GLY A 17 24.21 10.66 -1.57
N LYS A 18 25.37 10.09 -1.19
CA LYS A 18 26.52 9.92 -2.09
C LYS A 18 26.21 8.95 -3.23
N TRP A 19 25.64 7.79 -2.91
CA TRP A 19 25.34 6.80 -3.95
C TRP A 19 24.20 7.21 -4.83
N TYR A 20 23.16 7.84 -4.28
CA TYR A 20 22.07 8.33 -5.10
C TYR A 20 22.54 9.36 -6.12
N SER A 21 23.34 10.34 -5.67
CA SER A 21 23.94 11.34 -6.57
C SER A 21 24.88 10.70 -7.60
N TYR A 22 25.62 9.66 -7.22
CA TYR A 22 26.45 8.93 -8.15
C TYR A 22 25.62 8.28 -9.27
N TRP A 23 24.59 7.54 -8.92
CA TRP A 23 23.73 6.86 -9.90
C TRP A 23 23.05 7.85 -10.86
N GLU A 24 22.53 8.95 -10.34
CA GLU A 24 21.86 9.97 -11.12
C GLU A 24 22.85 10.68 -12.07
N ASN A 25 24.02 11.06 -11.60
CA ASN A 25 25.05 11.72 -12.41
C ASN A 25 25.65 10.80 -13.50
N GLN A 26 25.68 9.50 -13.28
CA GLN A 26 26.09 8.53 -14.31
C GLN A 26 24.96 8.18 -15.30
N GLY A 27 23.74 8.62 -15.04
CA GLY A 27 22.59 8.38 -15.91
C GLY A 27 22.05 6.95 -15.85
N TYR A 28 22.30 6.17 -14.78
CA TYR A 28 21.88 4.76 -14.70
C TYR A 28 20.37 4.56 -14.63
N PHE A 29 19.61 5.62 -14.38
CA PHE A 29 18.14 5.56 -14.32
C PHE A 29 17.48 5.93 -15.65
N HIS A 30 18.25 6.51 -16.58
CA HIS A 30 17.81 6.90 -17.92
C HIS A 30 18.22 5.82 -18.93
N GLU A 31 17.28 5.44 -19.77
CA GLU A 31 17.56 4.63 -20.94
C GLU A 31 17.03 5.31 -22.20
N GLU A 32 17.81 5.24 -23.27
CA GLU A 32 17.35 5.61 -24.61
C GLU A 32 16.47 4.49 -25.17
N VAL A 33 15.60 4.85 -26.10
CA VAL A 33 14.79 3.87 -26.83
C VAL A 33 15.68 2.86 -27.55
N ASP A 34 15.56 1.60 -27.20
CA ASP A 34 16.30 0.48 -27.83
C ASP A 34 15.35 -0.64 -28.24
N THR A 35 14.96 -0.66 -29.51
CA THR A 35 14.05 -1.64 -30.08
C THR A 35 14.63 -3.07 -30.16
N ASN A 36 15.91 -3.26 -29.83
CA ASN A 36 16.52 -4.60 -29.77
C ASN A 36 16.37 -5.24 -28.38
N LYS A 37 15.97 -4.47 -27.39
CA LYS A 37 15.70 -4.94 -26.03
C LYS A 37 14.21 -5.05 -25.79
N GLU A 38 13.82 -6.03 -25.00
CA GLU A 38 12.44 -6.15 -24.51
C GLU A 38 12.10 -4.98 -23.59
N PRO A 39 10.99 -4.26 -23.83
CA PRO A 39 10.63 -3.12 -22.97
C PRO A 39 10.03 -3.57 -21.64
N PHE A 40 10.32 -2.81 -20.60
CA PHE A 40 9.62 -2.89 -19.32
C PHE A 40 9.38 -1.48 -18.78
N SER A 41 8.14 -1.13 -18.59
CA SER A 41 7.78 0.23 -18.16
C SER A 41 6.76 0.25 -17.03
N ILE A 42 6.93 1.21 -16.14
CA ILE A 42 5.98 1.57 -15.09
C ILE A 42 5.78 3.08 -15.14
N VAL A 43 4.53 3.53 -15.06
CA VAL A 43 4.21 4.93 -14.78
C VAL A 43 3.97 5.07 -13.28
N LEU A 44 4.74 5.93 -12.63
CA LEU A 44 4.56 6.21 -11.21
C LEU A 44 3.17 6.78 -10.96
N PRO A 45 2.37 6.27 -10.01
CA PRO A 45 1.18 6.97 -9.57
C PRO A 45 1.54 8.39 -9.13
N PRO A 46 1.12 9.42 -9.87
CA PRO A 46 1.64 10.77 -9.65
C PRO A 46 1.13 11.31 -8.31
N PRO A 47 2.00 11.58 -7.32
CA PRO A 47 1.56 12.13 -6.05
C PRO A 47 0.92 13.50 -6.23
N ASN A 48 -0.16 13.73 -5.46
CA ASN A 48 -0.83 15.02 -5.40
C ASN A 48 0.06 16.07 -4.74
N VAL A 49 0.19 17.26 -5.34
CA VAL A 49 0.99 18.38 -4.80
C VAL A 49 0.31 19.08 -3.59
N THR A 50 -0.26 18.28 -2.68
CA THR A 50 -1.02 18.75 -1.51
C THR A 50 -0.23 18.79 -0.21
N GLY A 51 1.02 18.30 -0.22
CA GLY A 51 1.89 18.22 0.93
C GLY A 51 2.92 17.11 0.84
N MET A 52 3.57 16.80 1.96
CA MET A 52 4.57 15.75 2.05
C MET A 52 3.97 14.35 1.85
N LEU A 53 4.78 13.45 1.31
CA LEU A 53 4.45 12.04 1.18
C LEU A 53 4.29 11.36 2.54
N HIS A 54 3.50 10.32 2.59
CA HIS A 54 3.27 9.48 3.75
C HIS A 54 3.75 8.03 3.49
N MET A 55 3.63 7.19 4.51
CA MET A 55 4.14 5.82 4.46
C MET A 55 3.52 4.96 3.34
N GLY A 56 2.26 5.24 2.95
CA GLY A 56 1.62 4.58 1.80
C GLY A 56 2.34 4.85 0.48
N HIS A 57 2.79 6.09 0.24
CA HIS A 57 3.61 6.42 -0.93
C HIS A 57 4.99 5.75 -0.87
N ALA A 58 5.58 5.64 0.33
CA ALA A 58 6.86 4.94 0.48
C ALA A 58 6.73 3.45 0.13
N LEU A 59 5.61 2.80 0.51
CA LEU A 59 5.30 1.44 0.11
C LEU A 59 5.17 1.33 -1.41
N ASP A 60 4.28 2.12 -2.00
CA ASP A 60 3.99 2.11 -3.43
C ASP A 60 5.27 2.31 -4.27
N ASN A 61 6.07 3.33 -3.95
CA ASN A 61 7.34 3.60 -4.64
C ASN A 61 8.35 2.46 -4.46
N THR A 62 8.41 1.86 -3.27
CA THR A 62 9.35 0.76 -2.99
C THR A 62 9.02 -0.48 -3.83
N LEU A 63 7.74 -0.84 -3.94
CA LEU A 63 7.32 -1.99 -4.74
C LEU A 63 7.64 -1.81 -6.23
N GLN A 64 7.43 -0.62 -6.77
CA GLN A 64 7.75 -0.29 -8.15
C GLN A 64 9.25 -0.32 -8.40
N ASP A 65 10.06 0.30 -7.53
CA ASP A 65 11.52 0.35 -7.67
C ASP A 65 12.16 -1.05 -7.65
N ILE A 66 11.61 -1.97 -6.84
CA ILE A 66 12.06 -3.36 -6.81
C ILE A 66 11.89 -4.01 -8.20
N LEU A 67 10.73 -3.86 -8.81
CA LEU A 67 10.45 -4.41 -10.14
C LEU A 67 11.33 -3.76 -11.22
N ILE A 68 11.49 -2.46 -11.16
CA ILE A 68 12.33 -1.69 -12.09
C ILE A 68 13.79 -2.13 -12.00
N ARG A 69 14.36 -2.23 -10.79
CA ARG A 69 15.76 -2.66 -10.60
C ARG A 69 15.94 -4.11 -11.04
N PHE A 70 15.02 -4.99 -10.70
CA PHE A 70 15.04 -6.37 -11.13
C PHE A 70 15.07 -6.50 -12.65
N LYS A 71 14.15 -5.83 -13.35
CA LYS A 71 14.08 -5.90 -14.82
C LYS A 71 15.27 -5.22 -15.51
N ARG A 72 15.80 -4.13 -14.95
CA ARG A 72 17.05 -3.51 -15.43
C ARG A 72 18.22 -4.49 -15.36
N MET A 73 18.38 -5.19 -14.24
CA MET A 73 19.44 -6.19 -14.08
C MET A 73 19.23 -7.42 -14.99
N GLN A 74 18.00 -7.71 -15.40
CA GLN A 74 17.70 -8.73 -16.42
C GLN A 74 18.00 -8.27 -17.85
N GLY A 75 18.34 -7.00 -18.08
CA GLY A 75 18.71 -6.45 -19.37
C GLY A 75 17.55 -5.92 -20.22
N TYR A 76 16.37 -5.71 -19.63
CA TYR A 76 15.26 -5.04 -20.30
C TYR A 76 15.60 -3.58 -20.63
N ASN A 77 14.92 -3.00 -21.64
CA ASN A 77 14.89 -1.57 -21.86
C ASN A 77 13.85 -0.97 -20.91
N VAL A 78 14.29 -0.37 -19.81
CA VAL A 78 13.43 -0.04 -18.68
C VAL A 78 13.07 1.45 -18.66
N LEU A 79 11.79 1.75 -18.47
CA LEU A 79 11.32 3.10 -18.16
C LEU A 79 10.51 3.11 -16.86
N TRP A 80 10.94 3.85 -15.86
CA TRP A 80 10.09 4.25 -14.75
C TRP A 80 9.79 5.74 -14.87
N MET A 81 8.59 6.06 -15.36
CA MET A 81 8.14 7.41 -15.65
C MET A 81 7.69 8.12 -14.37
N PRO A 82 8.42 9.14 -13.88
CA PRO A 82 8.02 9.92 -12.72
C PRO A 82 7.10 11.07 -13.07
N GLY A 83 6.40 11.58 -12.08
CA GLY A 83 5.64 12.82 -12.20
C GLY A 83 4.80 13.13 -10.99
N THR A 84 4.06 14.24 -11.08
CA THR A 84 3.14 14.71 -10.02
C THR A 84 1.80 15.12 -10.60
N ASP A 85 0.75 15.04 -9.77
CA ASP A 85 -0.62 15.44 -10.14
C ASP A 85 -0.96 16.81 -9.56
N HIS A 86 -1.62 17.63 -10.35
CA HIS A 86 -2.09 18.97 -9.93
C HIS A 86 -3.18 18.91 -8.86
N ALA A 87 -3.95 17.79 -8.79
CA ALA A 87 -4.93 17.50 -7.75
C ALA A 87 -5.93 18.65 -7.50
N GLY A 88 -6.65 19.05 -8.54
CA GLY A 88 -7.55 20.20 -8.61
C GLY A 88 -8.17 20.67 -7.28
N ILE A 89 -9.20 19.96 -6.79
CA ILE A 89 -9.92 20.32 -5.55
C ILE A 89 -8.97 20.36 -4.35
N ALA A 90 -8.16 19.31 -4.18
CA ALA A 90 -7.36 19.14 -2.98
C ALA A 90 -6.27 20.20 -2.85
N THR A 91 -5.58 20.54 -3.94
CA THR A 91 -4.54 21.58 -3.96
C THR A 91 -5.16 22.96 -3.78
N GLN A 92 -6.27 23.24 -4.47
CA GLN A 92 -6.94 24.53 -4.32
C GLN A 92 -7.37 24.78 -2.87
N ILE A 93 -7.99 23.80 -2.20
CA ILE A 93 -8.40 23.92 -0.79
C ILE A 93 -7.18 24.22 0.11
N LYS A 94 -6.04 23.58 -0.12
CA LYS A 94 -4.83 23.81 0.68
C LYS A 94 -4.33 25.24 0.56
N VAL A 95 -4.35 25.80 -0.64
CA VAL A 95 -3.95 27.18 -0.88
C VAL A 95 -4.99 28.15 -0.29
N GLU A 96 -6.28 27.86 -0.39
CA GLU A 96 -7.34 28.65 0.25
C GLU A 96 -7.20 28.64 1.78
N GLU A 97 -6.93 27.48 2.41
CA GLU A 97 -6.66 27.36 3.84
C GLU A 97 -5.44 28.18 4.28
N MET A 98 -4.35 28.12 3.47
CA MET A 98 -3.14 28.92 3.71
C MET A 98 -3.46 30.41 3.65
N LEU A 99 -4.13 30.89 2.58
CA LEU A 99 -4.50 32.30 2.42
C LEU A 99 -5.39 32.81 3.56
N ALA A 100 -6.37 32.02 3.96
CA ALA A 100 -7.26 32.37 5.08
C ALA A 100 -6.49 32.48 6.41
N LYS A 101 -5.56 31.57 6.65
CA LYS A 101 -4.77 31.52 7.89
C LYS A 101 -3.70 32.62 7.96
N GLU A 102 -2.99 32.86 6.86
CA GLU A 102 -1.82 33.76 6.85
C GLU A 102 -2.16 35.19 6.47
N GLU A 103 -3.13 35.39 5.58
CA GLU A 103 -3.48 36.72 5.05
C GLU A 103 -4.91 37.17 5.41
N GLY A 104 -5.75 36.28 5.97
CA GLY A 104 -7.16 36.57 6.24
C GLY A 104 -7.98 36.84 4.98
N LYS A 105 -7.56 36.28 3.83
CA LYS A 105 -8.18 36.47 2.51
C LYS A 105 -8.78 35.19 1.96
N SER A 106 -9.79 35.39 1.11
CA SER A 106 -10.35 34.34 0.25
C SER A 106 -9.77 34.43 -1.18
N ARG A 107 -9.97 33.40 -2.00
CA ARG A 107 -9.62 33.46 -3.43
C ARG A 107 -10.32 34.61 -4.17
N TYR A 108 -11.51 34.95 -3.75
CA TYR A 108 -12.29 36.04 -4.37
C TYR A 108 -11.71 37.42 -4.14
N ASP A 109 -10.98 37.62 -3.02
CA ASP A 109 -10.28 38.87 -2.73
C ASP A 109 -9.06 39.06 -3.64
N LEU A 110 -8.45 37.96 -4.12
CA LEU A 110 -7.30 38.01 -5.04
C LEU A 110 -7.73 38.09 -6.50
N GLY A 111 -8.84 37.45 -6.86
CA GLY A 111 -9.21 37.19 -8.25
C GLY A 111 -8.48 35.97 -8.84
N ARG A 112 -9.00 35.45 -9.95
CA ARG A 112 -8.57 34.16 -10.54
C ARG A 112 -7.08 34.13 -10.87
N GLU A 113 -6.57 35.12 -11.56
CA GLU A 113 -5.17 35.15 -12.03
C GLU A 113 -4.19 35.06 -10.87
N LYS A 114 -4.30 35.97 -9.91
CA LYS A 114 -3.41 36.02 -8.73
C LYS A 114 -3.56 34.80 -7.83
N PHE A 115 -4.74 34.24 -7.75
CA PHE A 115 -4.94 33.01 -6.99
C PHE A 115 -4.23 31.84 -7.66
N VAL A 116 -4.34 31.69 -8.99
CA VAL A 116 -3.66 30.63 -9.75
C VAL A 116 -2.13 30.78 -9.66
N GLU A 117 -1.61 32.04 -9.69
CA GLU A 117 -0.18 32.29 -9.42
C GLU A 117 0.26 31.75 -8.05
N ARG A 118 -0.53 31.97 -7.00
CA ARG A 118 -0.25 31.43 -5.65
C ARG A 118 -0.28 29.89 -5.62
N VAL A 119 -1.16 29.27 -6.40
CA VAL A 119 -1.18 27.80 -6.51
C VAL A 119 0.07 27.29 -7.25
N TRP A 120 0.58 27.98 -8.26
CA TRP A 120 1.85 27.64 -8.90
C TRP A 120 3.05 27.76 -7.96
N GLU A 121 3.08 28.79 -7.08
CA GLU A 121 4.11 28.91 -6.03
C GLU A 121 4.04 27.71 -5.06
N TRP A 122 2.86 27.36 -4.61
CA TRP A 122 2.61 26.16 -3.79
C TRP A 122 3.09 24.88 -4.49
N LYS A 123 2.74 24.68 -5.77
CA LYS A 123 3.19 23.54 -6.57
C LYS A 123 4.70 23.44 -6.62
N LYS A 124 5.38 24.53 -6.82
CA LYS A 124 6.84 24.54 -6.87
C LYS A 124 7.44 24.08 -5.54
N GLU A 125 6.98 24.58 -4.43
CA GLU A 125 7.49 24.22 -3.10
C GLU A 125 7.25 22.76 -2.77
N TYR A 126 5.99 22.32 -2.88
CA TYR A 126 5.63 20.97 -2.50
C TYR A 126 5.99 19.91 -3.54
N GLY A 127 5.96 20.22 -4.81
CA GLY A 127 6.43 19.34 -5.87
C GLY A 127 7.92 19.01 -5.71
N ASP A 128 8.76 20.03 -5.50
CA ASP A 128 10.20 19.84 -5.24
C ASP A 128 10.45 19.01 -3.98
N THR A 129 9.63 19.21 -2.94
CA THR A 129 9.72 18.42 -1.70
C THR A 129 9.36 16.96 -1.94
N ILE A 130 8.29 16.67 -2.67
CA ILE A 130 7.86 15.31 -3.05
C ILE A 130 8.97 14.59 -3.80
N VAL A 131 9.54 15.24 -4.83
CA VAL A 131 10.63 14.68 -5.63
C VAL A 131 11.84 14.35 -4.75
N LYS A 132 12.22 15.23 -3.81
CA LYS A 132 13.29 14.96 -2.84
C LYS A 132 12.97 13.75 -1.95
N GLN A 133 11.74 13.61 -1.48
CA GLN A 133 11.32 12.47 -0.66
C GLN A 133 11.42 11.15 -1.43
N ILE A 134 11.00 11.12 -2.70
CA ILE A 134 11.11 9.94 -3.56
C ILE A 134 12.57 9.57 -3.81
N ARG A 135 13.43 10.57 -4.07
CA ARG A 135 14.89 10.37 -4.21
C ARG A 135 15.53 9.83 -2.92
N SER A 136 15.11 10.32 -1.76
CA SER A 136 15.63 9.84 -0.48
C SER A 136 15.27 8.38 -0.18
N LEU A 137 14.17 7.88 -0.75
CA LEU A 137 13.83 6.45 -0.74
C LEU A 137 14.73 5.59 -1.63
N GLY A 138 15.55 6.20 -2.47
CA GLY A 138 16.39 5.50 -3.43
C GLY A 138 15.69 5.12 -4.74
N ALA A 139 14.56 5.74 -5.07
CA ALA A 139 13.77 5.42 -6.25
C ALA A 139 14.55 5.70 -7.55
N SER A 140 14.64 4.72 -8.43
CA SER A 140 15.40 4.76 -9.69
C SER A 140 14.55 5.23 -10.88
N CYS A 141 13.78 6.33 -10.67
CA CYS A 141 12.99 6.98 -11.71
C CYS A 141 13.86 7.66 -12.77
N ASP A 142 13.37 7.70 -13.99
CA ASP A 142 13.99 8.54 -15.03
C ASP A 142 13.58 10.01 -14.84
N TRP A 143 14.33 10.72 -14.01
CA TRP A 143 14.05 12.12 -13.67
C TRP A 143 14.21 13.09 -14.86
N THR A 144 14.83 12.65 -15.97
CA THR A 144 14.95 13.47 -17.18
C THR A 144 13.63 13.56 -17.93
N ARG A 145 12.71 12.62 -17.66
CA ARG A 145 11.38 12.53 -18.25
C ARG A 145 10.26 12.87 -17.26
N GLU A 146 10.58 13.57 -16.16
CA GLU A 146 9.57 13.98 -15.17
C GLU A 146 8.43 14.76 -15.84
N ARG A 147 7.17 14.39 -15.49
CA ARG A 147 5.94 14.99 -16.00
C ARG A 147 5.10 15.60 -14.89
N PHE A 148 4.27 16.54 -15.31
CA PHE A 148 3.25 17.15 -14.45
C PHE A 148 1.93 17.22 -15.22
N THR A 149 0.83 16.85 -14.59
CA THR A 149 -0.48 16.79 -15.26
C THR A 149 -1.01 18.13 -15.81
N LEU A 150 -0.35 19.26 -15.47
CA LEU A 150 -0.63 20.59 -16.05
C LEU A 150 0.57 21.15 -16.86
N ASP A 151 1.57 20.32 -17.24
CA ASP A 151 2.60 20.78 -18.18
C ASP A 151 2.00 20.99 -19.59
N ASP A 152 2.67 21.78 -20.42
CA ASP A 152 2.13 22.20 -21.72
C ASP A 152 1.76 21.01 -22.62
N GLY A 153 2.62 19.98 -22.69
CA GLY A 153 2.37 18.81 -23.52
C GLY A 153 1.19 17.98 -22.99
N TYR A 154 1.11 17.85 -21.68
CA TYR A 154 0.00 17.13 -21.04
C TYR A 154 -1.32 17.91 -21.18
N TYR A 155 -1.28 19.22 -21.03
CA TYR A 155 -2.44 20.09 -21.24
C TYR A 155 -3.00 19.96 -22.66
N HIS A 156 -2.11 19.86 -23.67
CA HIS A 156 -2.51 19.60 -25.05
C HIS A 156 -3.22 18.26 -25.21
N ALA A 157 -2.69 17.19 -24.60
CA ALA A 157 -3.30 15.86 -24.62
C ALA A 157 -4.71 15.87 -24.00
N VAL A 158 -4.88 16.52 -22.85
CA VAL A 158 -6.19 16.64 -22.18
C VAL A 158 -7.20 17.35 -23.05
N ARG A 159 -6.78 18.42 -23.71
CA ARG A 159 -7.63 19.20 -24.63
C ARG A 159 -8.05 18.38 -25.85
N GLU A 160 -7.13 17.64 -26.44
CA GLU A 160 -7.39 16.72 -27.55
C GLU A 160 -8.43 15.65 -27.18
N VAL A 161 -8.30 15.05 -25.99
CA VAL A 161 -9.24 14.05 -25.48
C VAL A 161 -10.63 14.64 -25.33
N PHE A 162 -10.77 15.82 -24.72
CA PHE A 162 -12.06 16.47 -24.54
C PHE A 162 -12.75 16.75 -25.89
N VAL A 163 -11.99 17.33 -26.84
CA VAL A 163 -12.55 17.65 -28.15
C VAL A 163 -12.98 16.41 -28.92
N LYS A 164 -12.15 15.35 -28.92
CA LYS A 164 -12.50 14.09 -29.60
C LYS A 164 -13.73 13.42 -28.99
N LEU A 165 -13.85 13.38 -27.66
CA LEU A 165 -15.04 12.82 -27.01
C LEU A 165 -16.30 13.65 -27.32
N TYR A 166 -16.17 14.98 -27.40
CA TYR A 166 -17.26 15.85 -27.79
C TYR A 166 -17.68 15.64 -29.26
N GLU A 167 -16.72 15.57 -30.18
CA GLU A 167 -16.96 15.28 -31.59
C GLU A 167 -17.65 13.92 -31.81
N LYS A 168 -17.36 12.93 -30.95
CA LYS A 168 -18.03 11.62 -30.94
C LYS A 168 -19.41 11.63 -30.26
N GLY A 169 -19.83 12.74 -29.66
CA GLY A 169 -21.06 12.88 -28.92
C GLY A 169 -21.06 12.19 -27.55
N LEU A 170 -19.90 11.80 -27.04
CA LEU A 170 -19.73 11.17 -25.72
C LEU A 170 -19.61 12.22 -24.60
N ILE A 171 -19.20 13.45 -24.90
CA ILE A 171 -19.29 14.58 -23.96
C ILE A 171 -20.48 15.42 -24.31
N TYR A 172 -21.30 15.73 -23.32
CA TYR A 172 -22.45 16.59 -23.45
C TYR A 172 -22.61 17.52 -22.24
N ARG A 173 -23.32 18.63 -22.43
CA ARG A 173 -23.69 19.56 -21.36
C ARG A 173 -25.18 19.45 -21.10
N GLY A 174 -25.57 19.16 -19.85
CA GLY A 174 -26.98 18.93 -19.52
C GLY A 174 -27.29 19.24 -18.06
N GLU A 175 -28.59 19.35 -17.78
CA GLU A 175 -29.09 19.44 -16.42
C GLU A 175 -29.30 18.03 -15.86
N ARG A 176 -28.65 17.76 -14.76
CA ARG A 176 -28.72 16.49 -14.01
C ARG A 176 -28.66 16.80 -12.53
N ILE A 177 -29.13 15.86 -11.71
CA ILE A 177 -28.84 15.92 -10.29
C ILE A 177 -27.40 15.49 -10.07
N ILE A 178 -26.66 16.30 -9.30
CA ILE A 178 -25.24 16.10 -8.99
C ILE A 178 -25.03 16.22 -7.50
N ASN A 179 -23.92 15.66 -7.02
CA ASN A 179 -23.46 15.86 -5.67
C ASN A 179 -22.70 17.19 -5.57
N TRP A 180 -23.22 18.11 -4.77
CA TRP A 180 -22.60 19.42 -4.58
C TRP A 180 -21.98 19.55 -3.20
N CYS A 181 -20.73 20.00 -3.12
CA CYS A 181 -20.10 20.35 -1.86
C CYS A 181 -20.23 21.85 -1.58
N PRO A 182 -21.00 22.29 -0.57
CA PRO A 182 -21.20 23.71 -0.32
C PRO A 182 -19.94 24.43 0.21
N ARG A 183 -19.03 23.72 0.87
CA ARG A 183 -17.76 24.28 1.34
C ARG A 183 -16.75 24.45 0.21
N CYS A 184 -16.56 23.41 -0.60
CA CYS A 184 -15.66 23.47 -1.75
C CYS A 184 -16.24 24.29 -2.91
N ALA A 185 -17.55 24.57 -2.87
CA ALA A 185 -18.34 25.26 -3.88
C ALA A 185 -18.15 24.65 -5.29
N THR A 186 -18.25 23.33 -5.38
CA THR A 186 -18.06 22.58 -6.62
C THR A 186 -18.85 21.28 -6.65
N ALA A 187 -19.17 20.83 -7.87
CA ALA A 187 -19.70 19.50 -8.12
C ALA A 187 -18.68 18.41 -7.81
N LEU A 188 -19.16 17.25 -7.38
CA LEU A 188 -18.41 16.04 -7.09
C LEU A 188 -18.97 14.90 -7.95
N SER A 189 -18.10 13.98 -8.35
CA SER A 189 -18.51 12.69 -8.90
C SER A 189 -18.98 11.74 -7.79
N ASP A 190 -19.70 10.68 -8.13
CA ASP A 190 -20.24 9.72 -7.15
C ASP A 190 -19.13 9.07 -6.30
N VAL A 191 -17.98 8.79 -6.89
CA VAL A 191 -16.84 8.20 -6.20
C VAL A 191 -16.15 9.16 -5.22
N GLU A 192 -16.37 10.48 -5.32
CA GLU A 192 -15.83 11.48 -4.40
C GLU A 192 -16.73 11.72 -3.17
N VAL A 193 -17.79 10.94 -3.02
CA VAL A 193 -18.71 11.00 -1.88
C VAL A 193 -18.49 9.80 -0.98
N GLU A 194 -18.13 10.07 0.26
CA GLU A 194 -17.99 9.05 1.32
C GLU A 194 -19.30 9.02 2.14
N HIS A 195 -19.85 7.83 2.38
CA HIS A 195 -21.06 7.69 3.17
C HIS A 195 -20.70 7.28 4.59
N GLU A 196 -21.17 8.07 5.55
CA GLU A 196 -21.01 7.81 6.98
C GLU A 196 -22.39 7.59 7.62
N ASP A 197 -22.48 6.59 8.50
CA ASP A 197 -23.72 6.36 9.25
C ASP A 197 -23.87 7.45 10.31
N GLU A 198 -24.95 8.24 10.19
CA GLU A 198 -25.29 9.29 11.16
C GLU A 198 -26.57 8.96 11.90
N HIS A 199 -26.61 9.31 13.18
CA HIS A 199 -27.82 9.27 14.00
C HIS A 199 -28.68 10.49 13.70
N GLY A 200 -29.76 10.29 12.98
CA GLY A 200 -30.68 11.34 12.56
C GLY A 200 -32.12 11.06 12.97
N HIS A 201 -33.03 11.70 12.29
CA HIS A 201 -34.45 11.55 12.54
C HIS A 201 -35.23 11.39 11.23
N LEU A 202 -36.37 10.76 11.34
CA LEU A 202 -37.37 10.70 10.27
C LEU A 202 -38.59 11.51 10.73
N TRP A 203 -38.82 12.63 10.07
CA TRP A 203 -39.91 13.54 10.40
C TRP A 203 -41.14 13.19 9.56
N HIS A 204 -42.25 12.91 10.23
CA HIS A 204 -43.57 12.60 9.60
C HIS A 204 -44.39 13.85 9.50
N ILE A 205 -44.64 14.33 8.29
CA ILE A 205 -45.29 15.63 7.99
C ILE A 205 -46.63 15.39 7.29
N LYS A 206 -47.65 16.10 7.77
CA LYS A 206 -49.01 16.09 7.19
C LYS A 206 -49.14 17.08 6.03
N TYR A 207 -49.49 16.59 4.87
CA TYR A 207 -49.87 17.43 3.72
C TYR A 207 -51.37 17.43 3.55
N PRO A 208 -52.09 18.57 3.72
CA PRO A 208 -53.54 18.66 3.60
C PRO A 208 -54.02 18.31 2.19
N VAL A 209 -55.15 17.58 2.10
CA VAL A 209 -55.84 17.30 0.84
C VAL A 209 -56.72 18.52 0.52
N LYS A 210 -56.50 19.11 -0.64
CA LYS A 210 -57.27 20.28 -1.09
C LYS A 210 -58.79 20.00 -1.11
N GLY A 211 -59.59 20.83 -0.44
CA GLY A 211 -61.05 20.74 -0.40
C GLY A 211 -61.64 19.64 0.49
N GLU A 212 -60.81 18.97 1.28
CA GLU A 212 -61.26 17.96 2.25
C GLU A 212 -60.77 18.34 3.65
N ASP A 213 -61.70 18.77 4.51
CA ASP A 213 -61.36 19.16 5.87
C ASP A 213 -60.82 17.97 6.68
N ASN A 214 -59.72 18.19 7.42
CA ASN A 214 -59.11 17.20 8.29
C ASN A 214 -58.57 15.91 7.58
N ARG A 215 -58.36 15.93 6.26
CA ARG A 215 -57.75 14.85 5.52
C ARG A 215 -56.31 15.22 5.12
N PHE A 216 -55.37 14.32 5.41
CA PHE A 216 -53.94 14.54 5.19
C PHE A 216 -53.32 13.32 4.52
N VAL A 217 -52.28 13.54 3.74
CA VAL A 217 -51.26 12.51 3.43
C VAL A 217 -50.05 12.75 4.33
N VAL A 218 -49.58 11.68 4.97
CA VAL A 218 -48.38 11.79 5.84
C VAL A 218 -47.17 11.32 5.05
N VAL A 219 -46.23 12.20 4.82
CA VAL A 219 -44.92 11.88 4.23
C VAL A 219 -43.85 11.83 5.32
N ALA A 220 -42.81 10.99 5.13
CA ALA A 220 -41.68 10.89 6.03
C ALA A 220 -40.41 11.29 5.32
N THR A 221 -39.59 12.14 5.97
CA THR A 221 -38.35 12.63 5.38
C THR A 221 -37.26 12.79 6.43
N THR A 222 -36.01 12.56 6.04
CA THR A 222 -34.80 12.90 6.83
C THR A 222 -34.34 14.35 6.62
N ARG A 223 -34.98 15.07 5.62
CA ARG A 223 -34.56 16.40 5.19
C ARG A 223 -35.79 17.34 5.05
N PRO A 224 -36.42 17.73 6.16
CA PRO A 224 -37.63 18.58 6.09
C PRO A 224 -37.40 19.94 5.45
N GLU A 225 -36.19 20.49 5.45
CA GLU A 225 -35.80 21.74 4.80
C GLU A 225 -35.95 21.72 3.28
N THR A 226 -35.96 20.53 2.65
CA THR A 226 -36.15 20.42 1.18
C THR A 226 -37.62 20.41 0.76
N MET A 227 -38.58 20.34 1.70
CA MET A 227 -40.02 20.26 1.38
C MET A 227 -40.51 21.36 0.48
N PHE A 228 -39.88 22.54 0.52
CA PHE A 228 -40.28 23.66 -0.35
C PHE A 228 -40.12 23.38 -1.84
N GLY A 229 -39.32 22.39 -2.21
CA GLY A 229 -39.12 21.92 -3.57
C GLY A 229 -39.99 20.74 -3.96
N ASP A 230 -40.94 20.30 -3.12
CA ASP A 230 -41.82 19.19 -3.45
C ASP A 230 -42.80 19.56 -4.55
N VAL A 231 -42.90 18.68 -5.51
CA VAL A 231 -43.75 18.87 -6.71
C VAL A 231 -44.83 17.81 -6.86
N ALA A 232 -44.74 16.72 -6.10
CA ALA A 232 -45.73 15.66 -6.02
C ALA A 232 -45.57 14.85 -4.75
N VAL A 233 -46.54 14.00 -4.42
CA VAL A 233 -46.41 12.86 -3.51
C VAL A 233 -46.70 11.59 -4.29
N ALA A 234 -45.80 10.64 -4.28
CA ALA A 234 -45.98 9.35 -4.92
C ALA A 234 -46.50 8.30 -3.95
N VAL A 235 -47.36 7.42 -4.44
CA VAL A 235 -47.89 6.26 -3.71
C VAL A 235 -47.81 5.03 -4.60
N ASN A 236 -47.71 3.84 -3.99
CA ASN A 236 -47.78 2.61 -4.76
C ASN A 236 -49.21 2.40 -5.31
N PRO A 237 -49.40 2.12 -6.61
CA PRO A 237 -50.73 1.93 -7.19
C PRO A 237 -51.50 0.75 -6.59
N GLU A 238 -50.84 -0.22 -6.01
CA GLU A 238 -51.44 -1.38 -5.36
C GLU A 238 -51.75 -1.14 -3.87
N ASP A 239 -51.37 0.02 -3.31
CA ASP A 239 -51.62 0.32 -1.90
C ASP A 239 -53.05 0.82 -1.67
N ASP A 240 -53.90 -0.05 -1.10
CA ASP A 240 -55.32 0.24 -0.84
C ASP A 240 -55.55 1.46 0.07
N ARG A 241 -54.55 1.87 0.86
CA ARG A 241 -54.66 3.04 1.77
C ARG A 241 -54.74 4.35 1.00
N TYR A 242 -54.22 4.40 -0.23
CA TYR A 242 -54.04 5.64 -0.99
C TYR A 242 -54.65 5.62 -2.38
N LYS A 243 -55.24 4.53 -2.83
CA LYS A 243 -55.84 4.41 -4.15
C LYS A 243 -56.87 5.54 -4.48
N ASP A 244 -57.64 5.96 -3.50
CA ASP A 244 -58.62 7.01 -3.66
C ASP A 244 -58.05 8.43 -3.67
N LEU A 245 -56.74 8.53 -3.33
CA LEU A 245 -56.02 9.80 -3.35
C LEU A 245 -55.25 10.05 -4.65
N ILE A 246 -55.01 9.02 -5.46
CA ILE A 246 -54.31 9.15 -6.74
C ILE A 246 -55.07 10.15 -7.63
N GLY A 247 -54.35 11.17 -8.15
CA GLY A 247 -54.87 12.25 -8.92
C GLY A 247 -55.53 13.39 -8.13
N LYS A 248 -55.65 13.30 -6.80
CA LYS A 248 -56.02 14.42 -5.94
C LYS A 248 -54.88 15.41 -5.74
N THR A 249 -55.26 16.61 -5.32
CA THR A 249 -54.32 17.72 -5.07
C THR A 249 -54.07 17.86 -3.57
N LEU A 250 -52.80 17.99 -3.18
CA LEU A 250 -52.35 18.35 -1.84
C LEU A 250 -51.92 19.82 -1.79
N VAL A 251 -51.97 20.43 -0.62
CA VAL A 251 -51.47 21.78 -0.40
C VAL A 251 -50.19 21.70 0.42
N LEU A 252 -49.08 22.10 -0.19
CA LEU A 252 -47.78 22.08 0.45
C LEU A 252 -47.69 23.16 1.57
N PRO A 253 -47.39 22.80 2.80
CA PRO A 253 -47.28 23.76 3.89
C PRO A 253 -46.31 24.91 3.60
N PHE A 254 -46.51 26.06 4.23
CA PHE A 254 -45.73 27.31 4.15
C PHE A 254 -45.82 28.05 2.81
N VAL A 255 -45.66 27.35 1.68
CA VAL A 255 -45.63 27.95 0.33
C VAL A 255 -46.97 27.85 -0.38
N ASN A 256 -47.94 27.12 0.17
CA ASN A 256 -49.30 26.92 -0.35
C ASN A 256 -49.33 26.47 -1.83
N ARG A 257 -48.27 25.77 -2.29
CA ARG A 257 -48.26 25.19 -3.63
C ARG A 257 -49.17 23.98 -3.69
N GLU A 258 -49.89 23.88 -4.78
CA GLU A 258 -50.73 22.73 -5.08
C GLU A 258 -49.88 21.66 -5.77
N ILE A 259 -49.82 20.45 -5.23
CA ILE A 259 -49.06 19.32 -5.77
C ILE A 259 -49.97 18.09 -5.94
N PRO A 260 -49.80 17.30 -7.01
CA PRO A 260 -50.58 16.09 -7.23
C PRO A 260 -50.12 14.90 -6.39
N VAL A 261 -51.05 13.97 -6.14
CA VAL A 261 -50.71 12.60 -5.73
C VAL A 261 -50.58 11.75 -7.01
N ILE A 262 -49.42 11.17 -7.22
CA ILE A 262 -49.09 10.33 -8.38
C ILE A 262 -48.94 8.86 -7.97
N ALA A 263 -49.07 7.95 -8.93
CA ALA A 263 -48.85 6.53 -8.74
C ALA A 263 -47.49 6.13 -9.34
N ASP A 264 -46.62 5.48 -8.57
CA ASP A 264 -45.34 4.97 -9.06
C ASP A 264 -44.99 3.66 -8.35
N ASP A 265 -44.62 2.62 -9.13
CA ASP A 265 -44.30 1.29 -8.64
C ASP A 265 -43.01 1.28 -7.81
N TYR A 266 -42.15 2.32 -7.91
CA TYR A 266 -40.94 2.48 -7.09
C TYR A 266 -41.25 2.61 -5.60
N VAL A 267 -42.46 3.09 -5.23
CA VAL A 267 -42.83 3.32 -3.83
C VAL A 267 -43.03 1.99 -3.11
N ASP A 268 -42.23 1.74 -2.07
CA ASP A 268 -42.44 0.61 -1.17
C ASP A 268 -43.57 0.92 -0.17
N ALA A 269 -44.71 0.28 -0.34
CA ALA A 269 -45.88 0.44 0.51
C ALA A 269 -45.63 -0.01 1.97
N SER A 270 -44.59 -0.80 2.23
CA SER A 270 -44.24 -1.29 3.55
C SER A 270 -43.28 -0.39 4.32
N PHE A 271 -42.60 0.53 3.63
CA PHE A 271 -41.63 1.44 4.23
C PHE A 271 -42.27 2.77 4.66
N GLY A 272 -41.94 3.18 5.89
CA GLY A 272 -42.40 4.46 6.45
C GLY A 272 -43.92 4.60 6.45
N THR A 273 -44.42 5.61 5.76
CA THR A 273 -45.85 5.85 5.61
C THR A 273 -46.45 5.18 4.35
N GLY A 274 -45.63 4.65 3.44
CA GLY A 274 -46.03 4.20 2.11
C GLY A 274 -46.29 5.35 1.12
N CYS A 275 -45.93 6.58 1.51
CA CYS A 275 -46.00 7.77 0.66
C CYS A 275 -44.60 8.42 0.61
N VAL A 276 -44.21 8.80 -0.59
CA VAL A 276 -42.91 9.46 -0.82
C VAL A 276 -43.16 10.86 -1.37
N LYS A 277 -42.61 11.89 -0.70
CA LYS A 277 -42.57 13.24 -1.24
C LYS A 277 -41.58 13.28 -2.41
N ILE A 278 -41.90 13.96 -3.47
CA ILE A 278 -41.08 14.02 -4.68
C ILE A 278 -40.46 15.41 -4.79
N THR A 279 -39.14 15.46 -4.61
CA THR A 279 -38.32 16.68 -4.67
C THR A 279 -37.21 16.50 -5.70
N PRO A 280 -37.49 16.57 -7.00
CA PRO A 280 -36.56 16.19 -8.07
C PRO A 280 -35.22 16.95 -8.06
N ALA A 281 -35.23 18.18 -7.51
CA ALA A 281 -34.05 19.00 -7.45
C ALA A 281 -33.05 18.61 -6.31
N HIS A 282 -33.48 17.79 -5.34
CA HIS A 282 -32.70 17.53 -4.10
C HIS A 282 -32.60 16.06 -3.67
N ASP A 283 -33.10 15.13 -4.48
CA ASP A 283 -32.96 13.69 -4.27
C ASP A 283 -32.81 12.95 -5.61
N PRO A 284 -31.82 12.08 -5.78
CA PRO A 284 -31.59 11.37 -7.04
C PRO A 284 -32.75 10.47 -7.48
N ASN A 285 -33.42 9.78 -6.54
CA ASN A 285 -34.55 8.91 -6.86
C ASN A 285 -35.75 9.72 -7.25
N ASP A 286 -35.99 10.84 -6.57
CA ASP A 286 -37.07 11.78 -6.88
C ASP A 286 -36.86 12.45 -8.26
N PHE A 287 -35.57 12.69 -8.62
CA PHE A 287 -35.21 13.19 -9.94
C PHE A 287 -35.62 12.23 -11.06
N GLU A 288 -35.33 10.93 -10.90
CA GLU A 288 -35.69 9.89 -11.86
C GLU A 288 -37.25 9.76 -11.94
N MET A 289 -37.95 9.80 -10.80
CA MET A 289 -39.41 9.83 -10.77
C MET A 289 -39.95 11.09 -11.45
N GLY A 290 -39.36 12.23 -11.18
CA GLY A 290 -39.68 13.50 -11.80
C GLY A 290 -39.62 13.44 -13.34
N GLN A 291 -38.58 12.83 -13.89
CA GLN A 291 -38.42 12.62 -15.33
C GLN A 291 -39.47 11.68 -15.89
N ARG A 292 -39.80 10.56 -15.20
CA ARG A 292 -40.86 9.63 -15.67
C ARG A 292 -42.24 10.25 -15.71
N HIS A 293 -42.51 11.18 -14.81
CA HIS A 293 -43.80 11.83 -14.65
C HIS A 293 -43.84 13.27 -15.18
N ASP A 294 -42.80 13.72 -15.90
CA ASP A 294 -42.69 15.09 -16.47
C ASP A 294 -42.95 16.19 -15.42
N LEU A 295 -42.35 16.01 -14.21
CA LEU A 295 -42.45 16.95 -13.10
C LEU A 295 -41.32 17.99 -13.17
N GLU A 296 -41.61 19.22 -12.73
CA GLU A 296 -40.60 20.27 -12.65
C GLU A 296 -39.56 20.01 -11.54
N SER A 297 -38.39 20.59 -11.67
CA SER A 297 -37.33 20.54 -10.66
C SER A 297 -37.16 21.91 -10.03
N ILE A 298 -37.55 22.04 -8.76
CA ILE A 298 -37.49 23.30 -8.02
C ILE A 298 -36.30 23.28 -7.03
N VAL A 299 -35.25 24.04 -7.34
CA VAL A 299 -34.11 24.22 -6.45
C VAL A 299 -34.47 25.18 -5.34
N VAL A 300 -34.26 24.78 -4.05
CA VAL A 300 -34.62 25.57 -2.87
C VAL A 300 -33.40 25.98 -2.02
N MET A 301 -32.20 25.70 -2.50
CA MET A 301 -30.92 26.06 -1.82
C MET A 301 -29.99 26.79 -2.78
N ASN A 302 -29.19 27.68 -2.22
CA ASN A 302 -28.04 28.31 -2.87
C ASN A 302 -26.81 27.37 -2.86
N ASN A 303 -25.79 27.72 -3.61
CA ASN A 303 -24.54 26.94 -3.68
C ASN A 303 -23.77 26.83 -2.35
N ASP A 304 -24.04 27.72 -1.39
CA ASP A 304 -23.48 27.69 -0.03
C ASP A 304 -24.35 26.91 0.97
N ALA A 305 -25.37 26.19 0.47
CA ALA A 305 -26.40 25.49 1.26
C ALA A 305 -27.22 26.41 2.20
N THR A 306 -27.33 27.70 1.90
CA THR A 306 -28.39 28.53 2.47
C THR A 306 -29.68 28.34 1.66
N MET A 307 -30.82 28.46 2.31
CA MET A 307 -32.12 28.42 1.64
C MET A 307 -32.26 29.61 0.69
N ASN A 308 -32.79 29.39 -0.50
CA ASN A 308 -33.07 30.45 -1.46
C ASN A 308 -34.49 31.02 -1.34
N GLU A 309 -34.87 31.91 -2.26
CA GLU A 309 -36.22 32.54 -2.28
C GLU A 309 -37.36 31.56 -2.41
N GLY A 310 -37.15 30.36 -3.00
CA GLY A 310 -38.12 29.28 -3.08
C GLY A 310 -38.60 28.75 -1.73
N ALA A 311 -37.80 28.95 -0.68
CA ALA A 311 -38.14 28.59 0.68
C ALA A 311 -38.95 29.66 1.44
N GLY A 312 -39.36 30.72 0.76
CA GLY A 312 -40.18 31.80 1.32
C GLY A 312 -39.52 32.49 2.51
N LYS A 313 -40.18 32.49 3.67
CA LYS A 313 -39.66 33.17 4.87
C LYS A 313 -38.38 32.58 5.44
N PHE A 314 -37.99 31.41 5.01
CA PHE A 314 -36.73 30.75 5.44
C PHE A 314 -35.53 31.11 4.53
N ASN A 315 -35.73 31.95 3.52
CA ASN A 315 -34.68 32.44 2.63
C ASN A 315 -33.50 33.03 3.42
N GLY A 316 -32.28 32.67 3.01
CA GLY A 316 -31.02 33.11 3.61
C GLY A 316 -30.59 32.35 4.87
N LEU A 317 -31.43 31.43 5.38
CA LEU A 317 -31.03 30.61 6.52
C LEU A 317 -30.12 29.45 6.06
N PRO A 318 -29.04 29.14 6.81
CA PRO A 318 -28.33 27.87 6.63
C PRO A 318 -29.28 26.67 6.76
N ARG A 319 -29.08 25.62 5.97
CA ARG A 319 -29.97 24.44 5.91
C ARG A 319 -30.29 23.82 7.28
N GLU A 320 -29.30 23.71 8.17
CA GLU A 320 -29.49 23.14 9.50
C GLU A 320 -30.36 24.02 10.40
N GLN A 321 -30.28 25.34 10.25
CA GLN A 321 -31.11 26.29 10.95
C GLN A 321 -32.53 26.29 10.36
N ALA A 322 -32.65 26.24 9.04
CA ALA A 322 -33.94 26.13 8.36
C ALA A 322 -34.66 24.85 8.79
N ARG A 323 -34.00 23.71 8.81
CA ARG A 323 -34.53 22.41 9.29
C ARG A 323 -35.13 22.54 10.68
N LYS A 324 -34.39 23.12 11.64
CA LYS A 324 -34.85 23.32 13.03
C LYS A 324 -36.10 24.20 13.08
N GLN A 325 -36.11 25.31 12.34
CA GLN A 325 -37.25 26.24 12.33
C GLN A 325 -38.47 25.65 11.63
N VAL A 326 -38.29 24.96 10.50
CA VAL A 326 -39.39 24.27 9.78
C VAL A 326 -40.05 23.23 10.67
N VAL A 327 -39.28 22.40 11.38
CA VAL A 327 -39.81 21.39 12.30
C VAL A 327 -40.57 22.03 13.45
N ALA A 328 -40.04 23.08 14.07
CA ALA A 328 -40.71 23.79 15.17
C ALA A 328 -42.07 24.39 14.69
N GLU A 329 -42.10 25.03 13.55
CA GLU A 329 -43.33 25.61 13.02
C GLU A 329 -44.37 24.57 12.54
N LEU A 330 -43.93 23.45 11.96
CA LEU A 330 -44.79 22.31 11.64
C LEU A 330 -45.48 21.77 12.90
N GLN A 331 -44.74 21.73 14.03
CA GLN A 331 -45.27 21.34 15.32
C GLN A 331 -46.34 22.33 15.84
N GLU A 332 -46.04 23.62 15.73
CA GLU A 332 -46.99 24.69 16.13
C GLU A 332 -48.29 24.65 15.29
N LEU A 333 -48.19 24.36 14.00
CA LEU A 333 -49.30 24.24 13.07
C LEU A 333 -50.07 22.92 13.20
N GLY A 334 -49.57 21.97 14.01
CA GLY A 334 -50.17 20.63 14.13
C GLY A 334 -49.96 19.74 12.89
N LEU A 335 -49.06 20.13 12.03
CA LEU A 335 -48.71 19.38 10.79
C LEU A 335 -47.54 18.39 10.97
N LEU A 336 -46.87 18.40 12.13
CA LEU A 336 -45.89 17.38 12.49
C LEU A 336 -46.62 16.24 13.20
N GLU A 337 -46.67 15.04 12.56
CA GLU A 337 -47.31 13.86 13.15
C GLU A 337 -46.50 13.22 14.24
N LYS A 338 -45.24 12.92 13.94
CA LYS A 338 -44.25 12.33 14.89
C LYS A 338 -42.81 12.52 14.37
N ILE A 339 -41.90 12.21 15.25
CA ILE A 339 -40.44 12.14 14.95
C ILE A 339 -39.97 10.76 15.40
N ASP A 340 -39.38 10.00 14.49
CA ASP A 340 -38.72 8.73 14.80
C ASP A 340 -37.21 8.90 14.74
N ASP A 341 -36.47 8.24 15.62
CA ASP A 341 -35.01 8.13 15.50
C ASP A 341 -34.67 7.25 14.30
N HIS A 342 -33.70 7.65 13.49
CA HIS A 342 -33.39 6.96 12.27
C HIS A 342 -31.90 7.10 11.93
N ASP A 343 -31.19 5.97 12.00
CA ASP A 343 -29.83 5.89 11.53
C ASP A 343 -29.81 5.72 10.02
N HIS A 344 -29.06 6.56 9.32
CA HIS A 344 -28.95 6.49 7.87
C HIS A 344 -27.60 6.96 7.36
N ALA A 345 -27.20 6.47 6.20
CA ALA A 345 -25.96 6.85 5.55
C ALA A 345 -26.09 8.26 4.96
N VAL A 346 -25.22 9.17 5.37
CA VAL A 346 -25.14 10.54 4.90
C VAL A 346 -23.90 10.72 4.04
N GLY A 347 -24.06 11.33 2.86
CA GLY A 347 -22.94 11.57 1.94
C GLY A 347 -22.09 12.76 2.40
N HIS A 348 -20.77 12.53 2.46
CA HIS A 348 -19.75 13.52 2.83
C HIS A 348 -18.76 13.73 1.68
N CYS A 349 -18.29 14.96 1.53
CA CYS A 349 -17.23 15.27 0.59
C CYS A 349 -15.91 14.62 1.03
N SER A 350 -15.32 13.74 0.23
CA SER A 350 -14.05 13.05 0.52
C SER A 350 -12.86 14.00 0.77
N ARG A 351 -12.98 15.28 0.42
CA ARG A 351 -11.90 16.28 0.56
C ARG A 351 -12.00 17.13 1.82
N CYS A 352 -13.20 17.50 2.23
CA CYS A 352 -13.41 18.43 3.34
C CYS A 352 -14.37 17.90 4.42
N ASN A 353 -14.88 16.69 4.26
CA ASN A 353 -15.82 16.03 5.16
C ASN A 353 -17.13 16.81 5.43
N THR A 354 -17.49 17.76 4.57
CA THR A 354 -18.75 18.48 4.67
C THR A 354 -19.87 17.63 4.05
N ILE A 355 -21.05 17.60 4.71
CA ILE A 355 -22.23 16.94 4.16
C ILE A 355 -22.56 17.56 2.80
N ILE A 356 -22.68 16.73 1.77
CA ILE A 356 -23.00 17.15 0.41
C ILE A 356 -24.49 17.48 0.25
N GLU A 357 -24.79 18.21 -0.82
CA GLU A 357 -26.17 18.48 -1.25
C GLU A 357 -26.42 17.90 -2.64
N PRO A 358 -27.32 16.91 -2.78
CA PRO A 358 -27.84 16.58 -4.11
C PRO A 358 -28.60 17.79 -4.67
N MET A 359 -28.18 18.28 -5.83
CA MET A 359 -28.77 19.46 -6.47
C MET A 359 -28.81 19.30 -7.99
N VAL A 360 -29.89 19.75 -8.63
CA VAL A 360 -29.96 19.84 -10.10
C VAL A 360 -29.06 21.00 -10.53
N SER A 361 -28.17 20.72 -11.45
CA SER A 361 -27.20 21.69 -12.00
C SER A 361 -26.87 21.37 -13.45
N LYS A 362 -26.58 22.41 -14.24
CA LYS A 362 -26.09 22.27 -15.60
C LYS A 362 -24.57 22.07 -15.61
N GLN A 363 -24.16 20.85 -15.94
CA GLN A 363 -22.78 20.42 -15.88
C GLN A 363 -22.35 19.75 -17.21
N TRP A 364 -21.05 19.51 -17.34
CA TRP A 364 -20.49 18.68 -18.41
C TRP A 364 -20.38 17.23 -17.95
N PHE A 365 -20.81 16.31 -18.80
CA PHE A 365 -20.84 14.87 -18.53
C PHE A 365 -20.17 14.09 -19.64
N VAL A 366 -19.62 12.92 -19.26
CA VAL A 366 -19.23 11.86 -20.19
C VAL A 366 -20.27 10.75 -20.14
N ASP A 367 -20.81 10.34 -21.28
CA ASP A 367 -21.60 9.11 -21.42
C ASP A 367 -20.66 7.93 -21.25
N MET A 368 -20.80 7.21 -20.13
CA MET A 368 -19.86 6.18 -19.72
C MET A 368 -20.13 4.80 -20.31
N LYS A 369 -21.34 4.50 -20.77
CA LYS A 369 -21.66 3.14 -21.24
C LYS A 369 -20.81 2.68 -22.42
N PRO A 370 -20.60 3.49 -23.48
CA PRO A 370 -19.77 3.09 -24.62
C PRO A 370 -18.30 2.87 -24.25
N LEU A 371 -17.80 3.58 -23.22
CA LEU A 371 -16.44 3.45 -22.73
C LEU A 371 -16.27 2.27 -21.77
N ALA A 372 -17.30 1.94 -21.01
CA ALA A 372 -17.28 0.86 -20.03
C ALA A 372 -17.31 -0.54 -20.67
N GLU A 373 -18.02 -0.73 -21.76
CA GLU A 373 -18.16 -2.04 -22.42
C GLU A 373 -16.82 -2.63 -22.88
N PRO A 374 -15.94 -1.92 -23.62
CA PRO A 374 -14.62 -2.42 -23.96
C PRO A 374 -13.75 -2.66 -22.71
N ALA A 375 -13.83 -1.76 -21.71
CA ALA A 375 -13.06 -1.87 -20.48
C ALA A 375 -13.44 -3.09 -19.63
N LEU A 376 -14.73 -3.47 -19.62
CA LEU A 376 -15.18 -4.73 -19.02
C LEU A 376 -14.66 -5.95 -19.78
N LYS A 377 -14.66 -5.87 -21.12
CA LYS A 377 -14.25 -6.99 -21.97
C LYS A 377 -12.81 -7.37 -21.74
N VAL A 378 -11.86 -6.43 -21.82
CA VAL A 378 -10.42 -6.72 -21.68
C VAL A 378 -10.04 -7.34 -20.35
N VAL A 379 -10.79 -7.03 -19.27
CA VAL A 379 -10.55 -7.64 -17.96
C VAL A 379 -11.21 -9.02 -17.87
N LYS A 380 -12.43 -9.21 -18.42
CA LYS A 380 -13.10 -10.51 -18.46
C LYS A 380 -12.35 -11.50 -19.35
N ASP A 381 -11.69 -11.04 -20.41
CA ASP A 381 -10.90 -11.85 -21.35
C ASP A 381 -9.44 -12.06 -20.89
N HIS A 382 -9.08 -11.57 -19.69
CA HIS A 382 -7.72 -11.65 -19.11
C HIS A 382 -6.62 -10.96 -19.94
N GLU A 383 -6.97 -9.95 -20.73
CA GLU A 383 -5.98 -9.09 -21.38
C GLU A 383 -5.35 -8.12 -20.37
N VAL A 384 -6.15 -7.66 -19.38
CA VAL A 384 -5.70 -6.95 -18.18
C VAL A 384 -5.99 -7.82 -16.97
N GLU A 385 -4.95 -8.13 -16.21
CA GLU A 385 -5.01 -9.01 -15.03
C GLU A 385 -4.76 -8.25 -13.72
N PHE A 386 -5.66 -8.43 -12.74
CA PHE A 386 -5.46 -7.91 -11.39
C PHE A 386 -4.66 -8.89 -10.52
N VAL A 387 -3.66 -8.40 -9.84
CA VAL A 387 -2.90 -9.16 -8.86
C VAL A 387 -3.07 -8.49 -7.48
N PRO A 388 -3.76 -9.13 -6.52
CA PRO A 388 -4.43 -10.43 -6.63
C PRO A 388 -5.77 -10.38 -7.38
N GLU A 389 -6.15 -11.50 -7.98
CA GLU A 389 -7.34 -11.66 -8.84
C GLU A 389 -8.66 -11.24 -8.19
N ARG A 390 -8.76 -11.31 -6.86
CA ARG A 390 -10.00 -10.92 -6.14
C ARG A 390 -10.52 -9.52 -6.47
N PHE A 391 -9.65 -8.59 -6.86
CA PHE A 391 -10.03 -7.22 -7.24
C PHE A 391 -10.70 -7.13 -8.61
N THR A 392 -10.58 -8.14 -9.46
CA THR A 392 -11.33 -8.24 -10.73
C THR A 392 -12.82 -8.11 -10.49
N LYS A 393 -13.36 -8.81 -9.48
CA LYS A 393 -14.80 -8.73 -9.15
C LYS A 393 -15.20 -7.31 -8.73
N THR A 394 -14.37 -6.64 -7.95
CA THR A 394 -14.62 -5.26 -7.51
C THR A 394 -14.68 -4.29 -8.70
N TYR A 395 -13.73 -4.40 -9.61
CA TYR A 395 -13.68 -3.62 -10.84
C TYR A 395 -14.91 -3.85 -11.74
N VAL A 396 -15.23 -5.13 -12.01
CA VAL A 396 -16.35 -5.52 -12.88
C VAL A 396 -17.68 -5.01 -12.32
N ASN A 397 -17.94 -5.24 -11.01
CA ASN A 397 -19.21 -4.79 -10.40
C ASN A 397 -19.41 -3.28 -10.49
N TRP A 398 -18.34 -2.51 -10.37
CA TRP A 398 -18.44 -1.05 -10.48
C TRP A 398 -18.75 -0.59 -11.90
N LEU A 399 -18.05 -1.14 -12.91
CA LEU A 399 -18.27 -0.76 -14.30
C LEU A 399 -19.64 -1.23 -14.86
N GLU A 400 -20.15 -2.37 -14.40
CA GLU A 400 -21.50 -2.84 -14.80
C GLU A 400 -22.62 -1.89 -14.34
N ASN A 401 -22.37 -1.10 -13.29
CA ASN A 401 -23.31 -0.16 -12.71
C ASN A 401 -22.89 1.31 -12.89
N ILE A 402 -21.97 1.58 -13.81
CA ILE A 402 -21.42 2.93 -13.99
C ILE A 402 -22.49 3.90 -14.49
N ARG A 403 -22.47 5.11 -13.92
CA ARG A 403 -23.31 6.24 -14.33
C ARG A 403 -22.48 7.24 -15.13
N ASP A 404 -23.15 8.18 -15.80
CA ASP A 404 -22.50 9.26 -16.49
C ASP A 404 -21.60 10.07 -15.54
N TRP A 405 -20.41 10.36 -16.00
CA TRP A 405 -19.38 11.00 -15.18
C TRP A 405 -19.44 12.51 -15.30
N THR A 406 -19.73 13.21 -14.21
CA THR A 406 -19.67 14.68 -14.12
C THR A 406 -18.20 15.12 -14.13
N ILE A 407 -17.80 15.82 -15.19
CA ILE A 407 -16.40 16.21 -15.41
C ILE A 407 -16.09 17.69 -15.16
N SER A 408 -17.10 18.55 -15.02
CA SER A 408 -16.89 19.97 -14.71
C SER A 408 -16.74 20.22 -13.21
N ARG A 409 -15.81 21.12 -12.86
CA ARG A 409 -15.55 21.56 -11.49
C ARG A 409 -15.46 23.09 -11.46
N GLN A 410 -16.15 23.71 -10.50
CA GLN A 410 -16.22 25.16 -10.31
C GLN A 410 -14.99 25.66 -9.53
N LEU A 411 -13.82 25.25 -10.00
CA LEU A 411 -12.50 25.60 -9.47
C LEU A 411 -11.78 26.57 -10.40
N TRP A 412 -10.69 27.15 -9.91
CA TRP A 412 -9.78 27.96 -10.72
C TRP A 412 -8.50 27.23 -11.10
N TRP A 413 -8.13 26.25 -10.30
CA TRP A 413 -6.95 25.42 -10.50
C TRP A 413 -7.28 24.11 -11.23
N GLY A 414 -6.74 23.95 -12.42
CA GLY A 414 -6.94 22.75 -13.27
C GLY A 414 -6.98 23.06 -14.74
N HIS A 415 -7.30 22.05 -15.55
CA HIS A 415 -7.46 22.15 -16.99
C HIS A 415 -8.77 22.88 -17.30
N ARG A 416 -8.69 24.04 -17.85
CA ARG A 416 -9.89 24.81 -18.20
C ARG A 416 -10.65 24.13 -19.34
N ILE A 417 -11.98 24.03 -19.21
CA ILE A 417 -12.82 23.39 -20.22
C ILE A 417 -12.68 24.13 -21.54
N PRO A 418 -12.33 23.43 -22.67
CA PRO A 418 -12.09 24.05 -23.96
C PRO A 418 -13.37 24.29 -24.74
N ALA A 419 -14.33 24.94 -24.11
CA ALA A 419 -15.62 25.32 -24.67
C ALA A 419 -15.83 26.82 -24.51
N TRP A 420 -16.41 27.46 -25.55
CA TRP A 420 -16.73 28.88 -25.59
C TRP A 420 -18.20 29.07 -25.96
N TYR A 421 -18.83 30.05 -25.36
CA TYR A 421 -20.22 30.43 -25.60
C TYR A 421 -20.25 31.72 -26.35
N CYS A 422 -20.95 31.75 -27.49
CA CYS A 422 -21.16 32.98 -28.24
C CYS A 422 -22.28 33.79 -27.62
N ASP A 423 -21.99 35.05 -27.26
CA ASP A 423 -22.98 35.96 -26.66
C ASP A 423 -24.06 36.40 -27.65
N ASP A 424 -23.76 36.36 -28.99
CA ASP A 424 -24.64 36.85 -30.02
C ASP A 424 -25.58 35.77 -30.59
N CYS A 425 -25.06 34.60 -30.90
CA CYS A 425 -25.85 33.52 -31.52
C CYS A 425 -26.19 32.35 -30.59
N GLY A 426 -25.62 32.33 -29.37
CA GLY A 426 -25.87 31.29 -28.39
C GLY A 426 -25.17 29.95 -28.66
N GLU A 427 -24.34 29.89 -29.71
CA GLU A 427 -23.59 28.66 -30.08
C GLU A 427 -22.59 28.28 -29.05
N THR A 428 -22.45 26.97 -28.79
CA THR A 428 -21.36 26.40 -27.97
C THR A 428 -20.29 25.88 -28.89
N ILE A 429 -19.10 26.44 -28.80
CA ILE A 429 -17.94 26.10 -29.64
C ILE A 429 -16.94 25.34 -28.79
N VAL A 430 -16.59 24.13 -29.19
CA VAL A 430 -15.52 23.32 -28.58
C VAL A 430 -14.32 23.32 -29.52
N SER A 431 -13.13 23.67 -29.00
CA SER A 431 -11.97 23.91 -29.86
C SER A 431 -10.68 23.41 -29.21
N ARG A 432 -9.76 22.90 -30.06
CA ARG A 432 -8.38 22.56 -29.68
C ARG A 432 -7.54 23.79 -29.36
N GLU A 433 -7.84 24.91 -30.03
CA GLU A 433 -7.15 26.18 -29.86
C GLU A 433 -8.05 27.20 -29.12
N ASP A 434 -7.42 28.18 -28.50
CA ASP A 434 -8.13 29.30 -27.92
C ASP A 434 -8.76 30.15 -29.03
N ILE A 435 -10.05 30.47 -28.90
CA ILE A 435 -10.74 31.29 -29.86
C ILE A 435 -11.09 32.65 -29.27
N THR A 436 -11.03 33.68 -30.08
CA THR A 436 -11.29 35.07 -29.72
C THR A 436 -12.63 35.61 -30.26
N GLU A 437 -13.18 34.93 -31.25
CA GLU A 437 -14.45 35.27 -31.86
C GLU A 437 -15.25 34.03 -32.32
N CYS A 438 -16.54 34.13 -32.43
CA CYS A 438 -17.38 33.04 -32.89
C CYS A 438 -17.10 32.71 -34.39
N PRO A 439 -16.78 31.47 -34.75
CA PRO A 439 -16.53 31.07 -36.13
C PRO A 439 -17.80 31.16 -37.02
N HIS A 440 -18.99 31.25 -36.44
CA HIS A 440 -20.25 31.29 -37.17
C HIS A 440 -20.76 32.70 -37.41
N CYS A 441 -20.69 33.60 -36.42
CA CYS A 441 -21.25 34.94 -36.50
C CYS A 441 -20.26 36.07 -36.23
N HIS A 442 -19.02 35.76 -35.92
CA HIS A 442 -17.94 36.68 -35.51
C HIS A 442 -18.26 37.50 -34.24
N GLY A 443 -19.25 37.06 -33.46
CA GLY A 443 -19.58 37.65 -32.17
C GLY A 443 -18.58 37.36 -31.08
N HIS A 444 -18.71 38.08 -29.97
CA HIS A 444 -17.87 37.86 -28.77
C HIS A 444 -18.12 36.46 -28.19
N VAL A 445 -17.06 35.81 -27.74
CA VAL A 445 -17.10 34.50 -27.10
C VAL A 445 -16.52 34.52 -25.70
N THR A 446 -17.20 33.85 -24.80
CA THR A 446 -16.74 33.68 -23.41
C THR A 446 -16.41 32.22 -23.15
N GLN A 447 -15.16 31.95 -22.68
CA GLN A 447 -14.76 30.58 -22.35
C GLN A 447 -15.48 30.10 -21.09
N ASP A 448 -15.83 28.81 -21.05
CA ASP A 448 -16.37 28.17 -19.87
C ASP A 448 -15.50 28.45 -18.63
N PRO A 449 -16.09 28.91 -17.51
CA PRO A 449 -15.33 29.26 -16.31
C PRO A 449 -14.80 28.04 -15.55
N ASP A 450 -15.36 26.86 -15.78
CA ASP A 450 -15.06 25.66 -15.06
C ASP A 450 -13.78 24.98 -15.55
N VAL A 451 -13.22 24.12 -14.70
CA VAL A 451 -12.11 23.24 -15.05
C VAL A 451 -12.57 21.80 -15.06
N LEU A 452 -11.78 20.94 -15.67
CA LEU A 452 -12.04 19.50 -15.69
C LEU A 452 -11.72 18.85 -14.34
N ASP A 453 -12.43 17.78 -14.04
CA ASP A 453 -12.11 16.86 -12.96
C ASP A 453 -10.66 16.37 -13.07
N THR A 454 -9.92 16.36 -11.96
CA THR A 454 -8.54 15.85 -11.87
C THR A 454 -8.40 14.46 -12.50
N TRP A 455 -9.37 13.59 -12.27
CA TRP A 455 -9.33 12.23 -12.79
C TRP A 455 -9.48 12.14 -14.31
N PHE A 456 -9.99 13.17 -14.95
CA PHE A 456 -10.04 13.26 -16.42
C PHE A 456 -8.64 13.32 -17.02
N SER A 457 -7.77 14.15 -16.46
CA SER A 457 -6.37 14.19 -16.87
C SER A 457 -5.58 12.97 -16.36
N SER A 458 -5.76 12.57 -15.10
CA SER A 458 -5.03 11.44 -14.51
C SER A 458 -5.29 10.12 -15.25
N GLY A 459 -6.47 9.95 -15.87
CA GLY A 459 -6.80 8.78 -16.70
C GLY A 459 -5.97 8.65 -17.99
N LEU A 460 -5.26 9.69 -18.41
CA LEU A 460 -4.43 9.67 -19.61
C LEU A 460 -2.95 9.31 -19.32
N TRP A 461 -2.61 9.10 -18.05
CA TRP A 461 -1.24 8.98 -17.56
C TRP A 461 -0.38 7.96 -18.31
N PRO A 462 -0.85 6.76 -18.67
CA PRO A 462 -0.01 5.76 -19.33
C PRO A 462 0.51 6.16 -20.71
N PHE A 463 -0.21 7.01 -21.45
CA PHE A 463 0.16 7.38 -22.82
C PHE A 463 0.47 8.89 -22.98
N ALA A 464 -0.22 9.76 -22.29
CA ALA A 464 0.04 11.20 -22.37
C ALA A 464 1.43 11.58 -21.80
N THR A 465 1.93 10.84 -20.78
CA THR A 465 3.29 11.04 -20.27
C THR A 465 4.36 10.74 -21.31
N MET A 466 4.08 9.86 -22.25
CA MET A 466 5.00 9.46 -23.33
C MET A 466 4.82 10.30 -24.61
N GLY A 467 4.06 11.40 -24.54
CA GLY A 467 3.96 12.41 -25.60
C GLY A 467 2.74 12.31 -26.50
N TRP A 468 1.78 11.38 -26.23
CA TRP A 468 0.51 11.36 -26.95
C TRP A 468 -0.16 12.76 -26.94
N PRO A 469 -0.78 13.24 -28.01
CA PRO A 469 -1.22 12.53 -29.22
C PRO A 469 -0.16 12.32 -30.30
N ASP A 470 1.07 12.78 -30.09
CA ASP A 470 2.17 12.54 -31.01
C ASP A 470 2.65 11.10 -30.92
N GLN A 471 2.99 10.51 -32.06
CA GLN A 471 3.53 9.15 -32.12
C GLN A 471 5.04 9.12 -31.85
N THR A 472 5.42 9.42 -30.61
CA THR A 472 6.81 9.50 -30.17
C THR A 472 7.52 8.13 -30.18
N PRO A 473 8.85 8.09 -30.23
CA PRO A 473 9.63 6.85 -30.05
C PRO A 473 9.36 6.20 -28.68
N GLU A 474 9.22 7.00 -27.62
CA GLU A 474 8.92 6.53 -26.26
C GLU A 474 7.56 5.82 -26.19
N LEU A 475 6.53 6.42 -26.79
CA LEU A 475 5.20 5.80 -26.83
C LEU A 475 5.24 4.45 -27.56
N LYS A 476 5.95 4.36 -28.67
CA LYS A 476 6.08 3.12 -29.45
C LYS A 476 6.88 2.03 -28.73
N GLN A 477 7.85 2.40 -27.90
CA GLN A 477 8.70 1.45 -27.20
C GLN A 477 8.09 0.95 -25.90
N TRP A 478 7.51 1.84 -25.08
CA TRP A 478 7.14 1.56 -23.70
C TRP A 478 5.64 1.54 -23.42
N TYR A 479 4.80 1.81 -24.42
CA TYR A 479 3.36 1.62 -24.33
C TYR A 479 2.93 0.36 -25.13
N PRO A 480 2.04 -0.51 -24.60
CA PRO A 480 1.46 -0.50 -23.23
C PRO A 480 2.51 -0.63 -22.13
N THR A 481 2.23 -0.01 -20.97
CA THR A 481 3.12 -0.20 -19.82
C THR A 481 3.03 -1.63 -19.28
N SER A 482 4.10 -2.14 -18.65
CA SER A 482 4.18 -3.54 -18.25
C SER A 482 3.33 -3.88 -17.06
N VAL A 483 3.33 -3.02 -16.04
CA VAL A 483 2.56 -3.18 -14.82
C VAL A 483 2.20 -1.82 -14.23
N LEU A 484 0.97 -1.71 -13.75
CA LEU A 484 0.53 -0.62 -12.89
C LEU A 484 0.57 -1.08 -11.45
N VAL A 485 1.21 -0.32 -10.58
CA VAL A 485 1.23 -0.57 -9.12
C VAL A 485 0.42 0.52 -8.43
N THR A 486 -0.53 0.16 -7.59
CA THR A 486 -1.37 1.14 -6.88
C THR A 486 -2.10 0.51 -5.70
N GLY A 487 -2.64 1.35 -4.81
CA GLY A 487 -3.55 0.94 -3.74
C GLY A 487 -4.93 0.52 -4.24
N TYR A 488 -5.61 -0.35 -3.50
CA TYR A 488 -6.96 -0.79 -3.86
C TYR A 488 -8.00 0.34 -3.79
N ASP A 489 -7.75 1.39 -3.05
CA ASP A 489 -8.67 2.49 -2.80
C ASP A 489 -8.87 3.42 -4.01
N ILE A 490 -8.01 3.34 -5.02
CA ILE A 490 -8.12 4.14 -6.25
C ILE A 490 -8.41 3.32 -7.52
N ILE A 491 -8.90 2.10 -7.40
CA ILE A 491 -9.29 1.27 -8.56
C ILE A 491 -10.34 2.00 -9.42
N PHE A 492 -11.37 2.55 -8.80
CA PHE A 492 -12.45 3.26 -9.51
C PHE A 492 -12.04 4.65 -9.99
N PHE A 493 -11.23 5.32 -9.17
CA PHE A 493 -10.80 6.68 -9.49
C PHE A 493 -9.81 6.72 -10.63
N TRP A 494 -8.86 5.78 -10.67
CA TRP A 494 -7.72 5.87 -11.57
C TRP A 494 -7.57 4.66 -12.51
N VAL A 495 -7.51 3.44 -11.98
CA VAL A 495 -7.27 2.24 -12.80
C VAL A 495 -8.32 2.09 -13.90
N ALA A 496 -9.59 2.14 -13.55
CA ALA A 496 -10.69 2.01 -14.51
C ALA A 496 -10.64 3.10 -15.58
N ARG A 497 -10.34 4.35 -15.15
CA ARG A 497 -10.24 5.49 -16.08
C ARG A 497 -9.09 5.35 -17.06
N MET A 498 -7.93 4.88 -16.61
CA MET A 498 -6.81 4.61 -17.52
C MET A 498 -7.18 3.54 -18.55
N ILE A 499 -7.89 2.48 -18.14
CA ILE A 499 -8.26 1.39 -19.05
C ILE A 499 -9.22 1.90 -20.14
N PHE A 500 -10.34 2.56 -19.77
CA PHE A 500 -11.28 2.99 -20.78
C PHE A 500 -10.77 4.16 -21.64
N MET A 501 -9.96 5.07 -21.10
CA MET A 501 -9.35 6.14 -21.88
C MET A 501 -8.31 5.59 -22.88
N ALA A 502 -7.51 4.62 -22.47
CA ALA A 502 -6.53 3.99 -23.34
C ALA A 502 -7.19 3.24 -24.50
N LEU A 503 -8.22 2.46 -24.23
CA LEU A 503 -8.97 1.74 -25.26
C LEU A 503 -9.67 2.70 -26.23
N GLU A 504 -10.10 3.86 -25.77
CA GLU A 504 -10.77 4.86 -26.61
C GLU A 504 -9.81 5.63 -27.54
N PHE A 505 -8.55 5.88 -27.08
CA PHE A 505 -7.64 6.78 -27.77
C PHE A 505 -6.44 6.09 -28.41
N GLU A 506 -5.99 4.94 -27.89
CA GLU A 506 -4.91 4.12 -28.40
C GLU A 506 -5.37 2.79 -29.01
N ASP A 507 -6.67 2.44 -28.85
CA ASP A 507 -7.22 1.16 -29.30
C ASP A 507 -6.46 -0.07 -28.76
N GLU A 508 -5.82 0.12 -27.58
CA GLU A 508 -4.98 -0.87 -26.91
C GLU A 508 -5.06 -0.71 -25.39
N ILE A 509 -4.85 -1.82 -24.65
CA ILE A 509 -4.80 -1.80 -23.17
C ILE A 509 -3.65 -0.92 -22.67
N PRO A 510 -3.82 -0.21 -21.52
CA PRO A 510 -2.75 0.66 -21.01
C PRO A 510 -1.64 -0.09 -20.28
N PHE A 511 -1.93 -1.27 -19.74
CA PHE A 511 -1.03 -2.15 -19.00
C PHE A 511 -1.60 -3.57 -18.94
N LYS A 512 -0.70 -4.55 -18.86
CA LYS A 512 -1.09 -5.95 -18.78
C LYS A 512 -1.48 -6.38 -17.36
N HIS A 513 -0.74 -5.94 -16.36
CA HIS A 513 -0.96 -6.30 -14.97
C HIS A 513 -1.28 -5.07 -14.11
N VAL A 514 -2.23 -5.24 -13.19
CA VAL A 514 -2.55 -4.28 -12.15
C VAL A 514 -2.19 -4.89 -10.80
N PHE A 515 -1.00 -4.53 -10.30
CA PHE A 515 -0.50 -5.00 -9.02
C PHE A 515 -1.05 -4.11 -7.90
N ILE A 516 -1.96 -4.66 -7.12
CA ILE A 516 -2.66 -3.96 -6.04
C ILE A 516 -1.96 -4.22 -4.71
N HIS A 517 -1.60 -3.18 -4.01
CA HIS A 517 -1.16 -3.24 -2.61
C HIS A 517 -2.24 -2.75 -1.64
N GLY A 518 -2.11 -3.15 -0.37
CA GLY A 518 -2.95 -2.66 0.70
C GLY A 518 -2.46 -1.33 1.29
N LEU A 519 -3.15 -0.86 2.32
CA LEU A 519 -2.82 0.37 3.02
C LEU A 519 -1.84 0.09 4.17
N VAL A 520 -0.97 1.08 4.45
CA VAL A 520 -0.12 1.05 5.64
C VAL A 520 -0.90 1.61 6.82
N ARG A 521 -1.04 0.80 7.87
CA ARG A 521 -1.74 1.12 9.10
C ARG A 521 -0.77 1.28 10.26
N ASP A 522 -1.18 1.97 11.29
CA ASP A 522 -0.39 2.07 12.52
C ASP A 522 -0.29 0.71 13.25
N SER A 523 0.49 0.64 14.31
CA SER A 523 0.69 -0.58 15.10
C SER A 523 -0.60 -1.14 15.72
N GLN A 524 -1.65 -0.31 15.86
CA GLN A 524 -2.97 -0.71 16.35
C GLN A 524 -3.94 -1.13 15.22
N GLY A 525 -3.51 -1.03 13.96
CA GLY A 525 -4.31 -1.36 12.78
C GLY A 525 -5.23 -0.23 12.30
N ARG A 526 -5.08 1.00 12.82
CA ARG A 526 -5.87 2.15 12.39
C ARG A 526 -5.25 2.78 11.13
N LYS A 527 -6.10 3.34 10.27
CA LYS A 527 -5.64 4.14 9.12
C LYS A 527 -4.80 5.32 9.63
N MET A 528 -3.63 5.53 9.02
CA MET A 528 -2.80 6.70 9.34
C MET A 528 -3.43 7.95 8.74
N SER A 529 -3.61 8.99 9.55
CA SER A 529 -4.12 10.28 9.09
C SER A 529 -3.53 11.44 9.89
N LYS A 530 -3.51 12.63 9.29
CA LYS A 530 -3.06 13.85 9.98
C LYS A 530 -3.99 14.24 11.13
N SER A 531 -5.30 13.98 10.99
CA SER A 531 -6.30 14.28 12.01
C SER A 531 -6.15 13.41 13.26
N LEU A 532 -5.73 12.15 13.11
CA LEU A 532 -5.46 11.25 14.25
C LEU A 532 -4.08 11.44 14.86
N GLY A 533 -3.18 12.19 14.21
CA GLY A 533 -1.81 12.41 14.68
C GLY A 533 -0.95 11.14 14.72
N ASN A 534 -1.36 10.08 14.02
CA ASN A 534 -0.66 8.80 13.96
C ASN A 534 0.12 8.60 12.64
N GLY A 535 0.21 9.63 11.80
CA GLY A 535 0.97 9.63 10.56
C GLY A 535 2.47 9.60 10.84
N ILE A 536 3.20 8.71 10.17
CA ILE A 536 4.65 8.60 10.25
C ILE A 536 5.24 9.18 8.96
N ASN A 537 6.17 10.13 9.11
CA ASN A 537 6.89 10.69 7.96
C ASN A 537 8.02 9.73 7.55
N PRO A 538 8.05 9.28 6.29
CA PRO A 538 9.13 8.41 5.81
C PRO A 538 10.54 8.98 5.97
N LEU A 539 10.72 10.30 5.82
CA LEU A 539 12.03 10.93 5.98
C LEU A 539 12.57 10.80 7.40
N ASP A 540 11.73 10.95 8.42
CA ASP A 540 12.16 10.81 9.82
C ASP A 540 12.66 9.39 10.11
N VAL A 541 12.04 8.40 9.47
CA VAL A 541 12.46 6.99 9.56
C VAL A 541 13.78 6.77 8.82
N ILE A 542 13.92 7.36 7.62
CA ILE A 542 15.15 7.28 6.83
C ILE A 542 16.32 7.92 7.59
N ASP A 543 16.12 9.10 8.17
CA ASP A 543 17.14 9.81 8.93
C ASP A 543 17.61 9.01 10.14
N GLN A 544 16.73 8.25 10.77
CA GLN A 544 17.05 7.46 11.96
C GLN A 544 17.63 6.07 11.64
N PHE A 545 17.14 5.39 10.60
CA PHE A 545 17.43 3.98 10.35
C PHE A 545 18.05 3.70 8.97
N GLY A 546 17.97 4.65 8.03
CA GLY A 546 18.36 4.50 6.64
C GLY A 546 17.22 4.05 5.73
N ALA A 547 17.32 4.40 4.45
CA ALA A 547 16.33 4.07 3.42
C ALA A 547 16.22 2.56 3.19
N ASP A 548 17.33 1.84 3.18
CA ASP A 548 17.36 0.39 3.01
C ASP A 548 16.54 -0.35 4.08
N ALA A 549 16.64 0.08 5.34
CA ALA A 549 15.90 -0.51 6.45
C ALA A 549 14.40 -0.27 6.31
N LEU A 550 14.00 0.93 5.89
CA LEU A 550 12.60 1.26 5.64
C LEU A 550 12.04 0.45 4.46
N ARG A 551 12.73 0.44 3.32
CA ARG A 551 12.33 -0.31 2.11
C ARG A 551 12.13 -1.78 2.40
N PHE A 552 13.09 -2.39 3.08
CA PHE A 552 13.03 -3.82 3.42
C PHE A 552 11.90 -4.13 4.41
N THR A 553 11.59 -3.21 5.33
CA THR A 553 10.44 -3.33 6.23
C THR A 553 9.11 -3.28 5.49
N LEU A 554 9.00 -2.37 4.53
CA LEU A 554 7.78 -2.20 3.74
C LEU A 554 7.50 -3.40 2.83
N VAL A 555 8.53 -4.02 2.26
CA VAL A 555 8.35 -5.18 1.38
C VAL A 555 8.13 -6.47 2.16
N THR A 556 8.90 -6.77 3.21
CA THR A 556 8.77 -8.02 3.99
C THR A 556 7.46 -8.12 4.77
N GLY A 557 6.80 -7.00 5.05
CA GLY A 557 5.47 -6.97 5.68
C GLY A 557 4.32 -7.03 4.70
N ASN A 558 4.60 -7.03 3.39
CA ASN A 558 3.59 -6.87 2.35
C ASN A 558 3.17 -8.23 1.76
N THR A 559 1.85 -8.43 1.70
CA THR A 559 1.21 -9.45 0.89
C THR A 559 0.29 -8.75 -0.10
N PRO A 560 0.27 -9.12 -1.39
CA PRO A 560 -0.53 -8.43 -2.40
C PRO A 560 -1.98 -8.20 -1.98
N GLY A 561 -2.44 -6.96 -2.06
CA GLY A 561 -3.79 -6.53 -1.74
C GLY A 561 -4.18 -6.51 -0.26
N ASN A 562 -3.30 -6.83 0.67
CA ASN A 562 -3.58 -6.81 2.10
C ASN A 562 -2.96 -5.59 2.79
N ASP A 563 -3.70 -5.05 3.76
CA ASP A 563 -3.18 -3.98 4.61
C ASP A 563 -2.03 -4.50 5.47
N MET A 564 -1.03 -3.65 5.71
CA MET A 564 0.08 -3.97 6.59
C MET A 564 0.11 -3.06 7.81
N ARG A 565 0.50 -3.60 8.96
CA ARG A 565 0.78 -2.81 10.17
C ARG A 565 2.25 -2.43 10.21
N PHE A 566 2.51 -1.16 10.43
CA PHE A 566 3.87 -0.63 10.51
C PHE A 566 4.35 -0.59 11.96
N TYR A 567 5.55 -1.15 12.20
CA TYR A 567 6.20 -1.21 13.51
C TYR A 567 7.63 -0.69 13.40
N MET A 568 8.00 0.26 14.25
CA MET A 568 9.35 0.82 14.29
C MET A 568 10.41 -0.23 14.67
N GLU A 569 10.06 -1.20 15.51
CA GLU A 569 10.93 -2.29 15.93
C GLU A 569 11.35 -3.17 14.73
N ARG A 570 10.49 -3.31 13.73
CA ARG A 570 10.84 -4.02 12.47
C ARG A 570 11.86 -3.23 11.65
N VAL A 571 11.74 -1.91 11.61
CA VAL A 571 12.74 -1.06 10.92
C VAL A 571 14.10 -1.18 11.60
N GLU A 572 14.12 -1.16 12.93
CA GLU A 572 15.36 -1.37 13.69
C GLU A 572 15.97 -2.75 13.44
N ALA A 573 15.16 -3.81 13.39
CA ALA A 573 15.61 -5.15 13.06
C ALA A 573 16.25 -5.21 11.66
N ASN A 574 15.64 -4.54 10.67
CA ASN A 574 16.15 -4.50 9.30
C ASN A 574 17.42 -3.62 9.16
N ARG A 575 17.56 -2.56 9.96
CA ARG A 575 18.85 -1.86 10.09
C ARG A 575 19.92 -2.81 10.64
N ASN A 576 19.60 -3.63 11.63
CA ASN A 576 20.52 -4.62 12.18
C ASN A 576 20.88 -5.70 11.14
N PHE A 577 19.95 -6.04 10.24
CA PHE A 577 20.24 -6.90 9.10
C PHE A 577 21.26 -6.26 8.15
N ALA A 578 21.11 -5.00 7.79
CA ALA A 578 22.11 -4.29 6.99
C ALA A 578 23.49 -4.30 7.67
N ASN A 579 23.53 -4.06 8.97
CA ASN A 579 24.79 -4.14 9.75
C ASN A 579 25.40 -5.56 9.77
N LYS A 580 24.57 -6.60 9.80
CA LYS A 580 25.06 -8.00 9.72
C LYS A 580 25.70 -8.28 8.37
N ILE A 581 25.07 -7.86 7.28
CA ILE A 581 25.64 -7.99 5.92
C ILE A 581 26.98 -7.24 5.84
N TRP A 582 27.01 -6.01 6.34
CA TRP A 582 28.23 -5.21 6.39
C TRP A 582 29.36 -5.92 7.12
N ASN A 583 29.10 -6.46 8.31
CA ASN A 583 30.08 -7.17 9.10
C ASN A 583 30.54 -8.47 8.44
N ALA A 584 29.65 -9.24 7.83
CA ALA A 584 29.98 -10.43 7.06
C ALA A 584 30.87 -10.09 5.86
N SER A 585 30.54 -9.03 5.14
CA SER A 585 31.31 -8.55 3.99
C SER A 585 32.68 -8.06 4.40
N LYS A 586 32.79 -7.35 5.53
CA LYS A 586 34.08 -6.94 6.12
C LYS A 586 34.94 -8.13 6.46
N PHE A 587 34.36 -9.18 7.06
CA PHE A 587 35.07 -10.42 7.34
C PHE A 587 35.62 -11.04 6.05
N VAL A 588 34.83 -11.18 5.01
CA VAL A 588 35.26 -11.72 3.72
C VAL A 588 36.40 -10.88 3.15
N LEU A 589 36.22 -9.56 3.05
CA LEU A 589 37.24 -8.63 2.51
C LEU A 589 38.58 -8.71 3.25
N MET A 590 38.56 -8.84 4.58
CA MET A 590 39.79 -8.99 5.38
C MET A 590 40.53 -10.31 5.13
N ASN A 591 39.84 -11.33 4.62
CA ASN A 591 40.39 -12.65 4.33
C ASN A 591 40.74 -12.86 2.84
N LEU A 592 40.75 -11.81 2.03
CA LEU A 592 41.16 -11.85 0.62
C LEU A 592 42.64 -11.57 0.38
N THR A 593 43.50 -11.74 1.39
CA THR A 593 44.96 -11.64 1.20
C THR A 593 45.42 -12.69 0.19
N ASN A 594 46.11 -12.24 -0.86
CA ASN A 594 46.53 -13.07 -2.00
C ASN A 594 45.39 -13.76 -2.77
N TYR A 595 44.24 -13.14 -2.79
CA TYR A 595 43.11 -13.60 -3.63
C TYR A 595 43.48 -13.60 -5.12
N ASP A 596 43.25 -14.70 -5.78
CA ASP A 596 43.52 -14.91 -7.22
C ASP A 596 42.21 -14.91 -7.99
N GLU A 597 41.93 -13.79 -8.66
CA GLU A 597 40.68 -13.62 -9.47
C GLU A 597 40.60 -14.60 -10.64
N SER A 598 41.74 -15.16 -11.07
CA SER A 598 41.77 -16.13 -12.18
C SER A 598 41.50 -17.56 -11.73
N PHE A 599 41.51 -17.82 -10.42
CA PHE A 599 41.29 -19.16 -9.89
C PHE A 599 39.80 -19.50 -9.86
N VAL A 600 39.42 -20.60 -10.52
CA VAL A 600 38.10 -21.17 -10.47
C VAL A 600 38.19 -22.62 -10.00
N PRO A 601 37.54 -22.99 -8.89
CA PRO A 601 37.57 -24.36 -8.39
C PRO A 601 36.84 -25.32 -9.32
N THR A 602 37.27 -26.58 -9.29
CA THR A 602 36.55 -27.68 -9.94
C THR A 602 35.66 -28.42 -8.92
N ALA A 603 34.76 -29.29 -9.39
CA ALA A 603 33.94 -30.09 -8.49
C ALA A 603 34.73 -30.94 -7.48
N ALA A 604 35.95 -31.37 -7.85
CA ALA A 604 36.86 -32.13 -6.96
C ALA A 604 37.46 -31.30 -5.81
N ASP A 605 37.41 -29.98 -5.89
CA ASP A 605 37.94 -29.06 -4.88
C ASP A 605 36.88 -28.73 -3.81
N LEU A 606 35.60 -29.10 -4.04
CA LEU A 606 34.48 -28.74 -3.19
C LEU A 606 34.33 -29.71 -2.01
N THR A 607 34.25 -29.16 -0.80
CA THR A 607 33.79 -29.88 0.38
C THR A 607 32.27 -30.04 0.41
N LEU A 608 31.76 -30.82 1.34
CA LEU A 608 30.32 -30.96 1.56
C LEU A 608 29.66 -29.58 1.82
N ALA A 609 30.27 -28.76 2.63
CA ALA A 609 29.80 -27.41 2.93
C ALA A 609 29.78 -26.51 1.69
N ASP A 610 30.74 -26.64 0.78
CA ASP A 610 30.79 -25.89 -0.47
C ASP A 610 29.69 -26.33 -1.43
N GLN A 611 29.48 -27.62 -1.58
CA GLN A 611 28.41 -28.18 -2.40
C GLN A 611 27.03 -27.76 -1.87
N TRP A 612 26.85 -27.81 -0.54
CA TRP A 612 25.61 -27.37 0.11
C TRP A 612 25.33 -25.90 -0.11
N ILE A 613 26.31 -25.00 0.10
CA ILE A 613 26.05 -23.54 -0.05
C ILE A 613 25.77 -23.19 -1.51
N ILE A 614 26.41 -23.84 -2.48
CA ILE A 614 26.15 -23.66 -3.92
C ILE A 614 24.72 -24.11 -4.24
N GLN A 615 24.30 -25.27 -3.73
CA GLN A 615 22.93 -25.75 -3.94
C GLN A 615 21.89 -24.80 -3.33
N LYS A 616 22.09 -24.37 -2.09
CA LYS A 616 21.20 -23.41 -1.43
C LYS A 616 21.16 -22.04 -2.13
N TYR A 617 22.28 -21.58 -2.65
CA TYR A 617 22.36 -20.38 -3.46
C TYR A 617 21.53 -20.56 -4.76
N ASN A 618 21.69 -21.66 -5.46
CA ASN A 618 20.94 -21.93 -6.68
C ASN A 618 19.42 -22.01 -6.46
N GLU A 619 19.00 -22.68 -5.37
CA GLU A 619 17.60 -22.71 -4.92
C GLU A 619 17.06 -21.29 -4.64
N THR A 620 17.90 -20.45 -4.01
CA THR A 620 17.54 -19.07 -3.68
C THR A 620 17.39 -18.21 -4.93
N VAL A 621 18.31 -18.27 -5.87
CA VAL A 621 18.20 -17.55 -7.16
C VAL A 621 16.89 -17.90 -7.86
N GLN A 622 16.57 -19.18 -7.93
CA GLN A 622 15.34 -19.64 -8.57
C GLN A 622 14.09 -19.16 -7.83
N SER A 623 14.08 -19.26 -6.50
CA SER A 623 12.96 -18.82 -5.66
C SER A 623 12.73 -17.32 -5.78
N VAL A 624 13.78 -16.52 -5.65
CA VAL A 624 13.69 -15.04 -5.71
C VAL A 624 13.20 -14.60 -7.09
N THR A 625 13.79 -15.13 -8.16
CA THR A 625 13.40 -14.78 -9.52
C THR A 625 11.93 -15.14 -9.80
N SER A 626 11.53 -16.36 -9.44
CA SER A 626 10.14 -16.81 -9.63
C SER A 626 9.13 -16.00 -8.84
N ASN A 627 9.47 -15.60 -7.60
CA ASN A 627 8.58 -14.80 -6.75
C ASN A 627 8.46 -13.36 -7.27
N LEU A 628 9.56 -12.76 -7.74
CA LEU A 628 9.52 -11.43 -8.37
C LEU A 628 8.67 -11.41 -9.64
N ASP A 629 8.80 -12.42 -10.49
CA ASP A 629 7.99 -12.55 -11.73
C ASP A 629 6.49 -12.77 -11.43
N LYS A 630 6.15 -13.29 -10.24
CA LYS A 630 4.75 -13.49 -9.79
C LYS A 630 4.22 -12.34 -8.93
N PHE A 631 4.97 -11.28 -8.76
CA PHE A 631 4.65 -10.15 -7.86
C PHE A 631 4.58 -10.52 -6.36
N GLU A 632 5.16 -11.64 -5.95
CA GLU A 632 5.28 -12.06 -4.55
C GLU A 632 6.54 -11.46 -3.91
N LEU A 633 6.60 -10.12 -3.88
CA LEU A 633 7.82 -9.39 -3.51
C LEU A 633 8.25 -9.64 -2.07
N GLY A 634 7.29 -9.83 -1.14
CA GLY A 634 7.56 -10.15 0.25
C GLY A 634 8.22 -11.52 0.41
N GLU A 635 7.79 -12.53 -0.34
CA GLU A 635 8.38 -13.87 -0.34
C GLU A 635 9.79 -13.85 -0.96
N ALA A 636 9.97 -13.08 -2.04
CA ALA A 636 11.30 -12.88 -2.62
C ALA A 636 12.28 -12.26 -1.61
N ALA A 637 11.86 -11.20 -0.89
CA ALA A 637 12.66 -10.56 0.13
C ALA A 637 13.00 -11.52 1.29
N SER A 638 12.02 -12.31 1.74
CA SER A 638 12.20 -13.32 2.80
C SER A 638 13.20 -14.40 2.38
N SER A 639 13.12 -14.87 1.13
CA SER A 639 14.05 -15.86 0.59
C SER A 639 15.51 -15.35 0.60
N VAL A 640 15.74 -14.11 0.20
CA VAL A 640 17.06 -13.47 0.23
C VAL A 640 17.56 -13.31 1.68
N TYR A 641 16.66 -12.84 2.57
CA TYR A 641 16.97 -12.68 3.99
C TYR A 641 17.43 -14.00 4.63
N ASP A 642 16.66 -15.07 4.43
CA ASP A 642 16.94 -16.37 5.02
C ASP A 642 18.25 -16.95 4.49
N PHE A 643 18.52 -16.81 3.22
CA PHE A 643 19.80 -17.23 2.65
C PHE A 643 20.98 -16.45 3.26
N ILE A 644 20.89 -15.13 3.32
CA ILE A 644 21.98 -14.29 3.83
C ILE A 644 22.20 -14.53 5.33
N TRP A 645 21.11 -14.45 6.12
CA TRP A 645 21.21 -14.52 7.57
C TRP A 645 21.46 -15.94 8.06
N ASN A 646 20.55 -16.85 7.71
CA ASN A 646 20.48 -18.19 8.30
C ASN A 646 21.39 -19.21 7.61
N THR A 647 21.82 -18.96 6.35
CA THR A 647 22.61 -19.91 5.56
C THR A 647 24.05 -19.41 5.40
N TYR A 648 24.24 -18.26 4.77
CA TYR A 648 25.58 -17.76 4.48
C TYR A 648 26.32 -17.27 5.75
N CYS A 649 25.68 -16.38 6.54
CA CYS A 649 26.34 -15.79 7.70
C CYS A 649 26.46 -16.76 8.89
N ASP A 650 25.40 -17.49 9.23
CA ASP A 650 25.37 -18.30 10.45
C ASP A 650 26.06 -19.64 10.30
N TRP A 651 26.19 -20.14 9.07
CA TRP A 651 26.79 -21.44 8.83
C TRP A 651 28.01 -21.39 7.92
N TYR A 652 27.88 -20.93 6.66
CA TYR A 652 28.97 -21.08 5.70
C TYR A 652 30.23 -20.29 6.09
N ILE A 653 30.09 -19.04 6.53
CA ILE A 653 31.20 -18.25 7.02
C ILE A 653 31.90 -18.97 8.17
N GLU A 654 31.19 -19.56 9.12
CA GLU A 654 31.76 -20.24 10.26
C GLU A 654 32.53 -21.52 9.85
N LEU A 655 32.01 -22.29 8.89
CA LEU A 655 32.64 -23.45 8.29
C LEU A 655 33.88 -23.08 7.45
N ALA A 656 33.88 -21.90 6.86
CA ALA A 656 35.00 -21.39 6.05
C ALA A 656 36.23 -20.97 6.88
N LYS A 657 36.00 -20.49 8.13
CA LYS A 657 37.08 -19.94 8.99
C LYS A 657 38.31 -20.84 9.15
N PRO A 658 38.18 -22.13 9.51
CA PRO A 658 39.35 -23.00 9.67
C PRO A 658 40.19 -23.13 8.39
N ARG A 659 39.51 -23.17 7.24
CA ARG A 659 40.12 -23.32 5.90
C ARG A 659 40.84 -22.02 5.48
N LEU A 660 40.28 -20.85 5.79
CA LEU A 660 40.90 -19.55 5.52
C LEU A 660 42.20 -19.35 6.30
N TYR A 661 42.28 -19.87 7.54
CA TYR A 661 43.42 -19.73 8.42
C TYR A 661 44.45 -20.87 8.30
N SER A 662 44.15 -21.89 7.48
CA SER A 662 45.07 -23.00 7.24
C SER A 662 46.20 -22.58 6.28
N GLU A 663 47.44 -22.74 6.70
CA GLU A 663 48.59 -22.48 5.85
C GLU A 663 49.02 -23.74 5.06
N SER A 664 48.44 -24.90 5.37
CA SER A 664 48.91 -26.20 4.86
C SER A 664 48.29 -26.58 3.50
N ASN A 665 47.14 -25.99 3.12
CA ASN A 665 46.43 -26.30 1.88
C ASN A 665 45.99 -25.01 1.13
N GLU A 666 46.89 -24.52 0.28
CA GLU A 666 46.64 -23.28 -0.48
C GLU A 666 45.46 -23.41 -1.46
N ARG A 667 45.30 -24.59 -2.09
CA ARG A 667 44.21 -24.81 -3.04
C ARG A 667 42.83 -24.76 -2.35
N ASP A 668 42.72 -25.35 -1.18
CA ASP A 668 41.52 -25.33 -0.37
C ASP A 668 41.20 -23.90 0.13
N ARG A 669 42.20 -23.13 0.54
CA ARG A 669 42.04 -21.73 0.88
C ARG A 669 41.56 -20.89 -0.29
N ARG A 670 42.07 -21.10 -1.51
CA ARG A 670 41.64 -20.41 -2.73
C ARG A 670 40.20 -20.79 -3.10
N THR A 671 39.84 -22.07 -2.94
CA THR A 671 38.46 -22.54 -3.16
C THR A 671 37.45 -21.79 -2.28
N VAL A 672 37.73 -21.73 -0.98
CA VAL A 672 36.83 -21.05 -0.04
C VAL A 672 36.79 -19.54 -0.25
N GLN A 673 37.93 -18.91 -0.60
CA GLN A 673 37.95 -17.47 -0.95
C GLN A 673 37.11 -17.20 -2.19
N TYR A 674 37.22 -18.02 -3.23
CA TYR A 674 36.40 -17.89 -4.44
C TYR A 674 34.93 -17.99 -4.14
N LEU A 675 34.49 -18.99 -3.38
CA LEU A 675 33.09 -19.19 -3.04
C LEU A 675 32.52 -18.07 -2.16
N LEU A 676 33.30 -17.65 -1.15
CA LEU A 676 32.89 -16.54 -0.29
C LEU A 676 32.68 -15.25 -1.09
N VAL A 677 33.56 -14.89 -2.01
CA VAL A 677 33.45 -13.70 -2.84
C VAL A 677 32.32 -13.82 -3.84
N THR A 678 32.25 -14.94 -4.56
CA THR A 678 31.27 -15.15 -5.62
C THR A 678 29.86 -15.15 -5.07
N ILE A 679 29.62 -15.92 -4.00
CA ILE A 679 28.28 -15.98 -3.37
C ILE A 679 27.94 -14.65 -2.70
N LEU A 680 28.89 -13.98 -2.05
CA LEU A 680 28.64 -12.64 -1.48
C LEU A 680 28.23 -11.64 -2.56
N ARG A 681 28.95 -11.58 -3.67
CA ARG A 681 28.64 -10.68 -4.78
C ARG A 681 27.22 -10.97 -5.32
N HIS A 682 26.91 -12.23 -5.61
CA HIS A 682 25.61 -12.59 -6.18
C HIS A 682 24.45 -12.40 -5.20
N MET A 683 24.65 -12.67 -3.89
CA MET A 683 23.59 -12.39 -2.92
C MET A 683 23.34 -10.87 -2.72
N LEU A 684 24.38 -10.03 -2.90
CA LEU A 684 24.18 -8.57 -2.96
C LEU A 684 23.40 -8.15 -4.20
N GLU A 685 23.64 -8.78 -5.34
CA GLU A 685 22.90 -8.56 -6.59
C GLU A 685 21.43 -8.98 -6.43
N LEU A 686 21.14 -10.12 -5.77
CA LEU A 686 19.76 -10.53 -5.42
C LEU A 686 19.09 -9.56 -4.43
N LEU A 687 19.84 -9.00 -3.50
CA LEU A 687 19.32 -8.10 -2.48
C LEU A 687 19.17 -6.65 -2.99
N HIS A 688 19.91 -6.28 -4.05
CA HIS A 688 19.98 -4.90 -4.54
C HIS A 688 18.62 -4.25 -4.83
N PRO A 689 17.65 -4.92 -5.45
CA PRO A 689 16.32 -4.32 -5.65
C PRO A 689 15.64 -3.88 -4.35
N PHE A 690 15.91 -4.56 -3.26
CA PHE A 690 15.29 -4.31 -1.94
C PHE A 690 16.08 -3.30 -1.11
N MET A 691 17.41 -3.41 -1.07
CA MET A 691 18.33 -2.62 -0.25
C MET A 691 19.46 -2.05 -1.10
N PRO A 692 19.18 -1.05 -1.94
CA PRO A 692 20.12 -0.61 -2.98
C PRO A 692 21.39 0.05 -2.47
N PHE A 693 21.34 0.73 -1.32
CA PHE A 693 22.49 1.53 -0.85
C PHE A 693 23.58 0.69 -0.19
N VAL A 694 23.22 -0.19 0.73
CA VAL A 694 24.19 -1.07 1.40
C VAL A 694 24.82 -2.04 0.41
N THR A 695 24.03 -2.53 -0.55
CA THR A 695 24.51 -3.45 -1.59
C THR A 695 25.47 -2.78 -2.54
N GLU A 696 25.19 -1.57 -3.03
CA GLU A 696 26.15 -0.79 -3.82
C GLU A 696 27.43 -0.54 -3.06
N HIS A 697 27.29 -0.08 -1.80
CA HIS A 697 28.44 0.28 -1.00
C HIS A 697 29.39 -0.90 -0.76
N ILE A 698 28.87 -2.09 -0.48
CA ILE A 698 29.68 -3.31 -0.29
C ILE A 698 30.24 -3.78 -1.63
N TRP A 699 29.42 -3.83 -2.68
CA TRP A 699 29.78 -4.33 -4.00
C TRP A 699 30.98 -3.57 -4.60
N GLN A 700 31.05 -2.26 -4.42
CA GLN A 700 32.18 -1.43 -4.86
C GLN A 700 33.53 -1.77 -4.17
N HIS A 701 33.50 -2.54 -3.07
CA HIS A 701 34.70 -3.00 -2.39
C HIS A 701 35.11 -4.43 -2.76
N LEU A 702 34.21 -5.19 -3.36
CA LEU A 702 34.47 -6.56 -3.81
C LEU A 702 35.13 -6.57 -5.19
N PRO A 703 35.79 -7.66 -5.59
CA PRO A 703 36.12 -7.93 -6.97
C PRO A 703 34.84 -8.06 -7.80
N HIS A 704 34.67 -7.22 -8.79
CA HIS A 704 33.49 -7.18 -9.68
C HIS A 704 33.82 -6.66 -11.06
N GLU A 705 32.90 -6.88 -12.00
CA GLU A 705 32.89 -6.28 -13.34
C GLU A 705 31.84 -5.17 -13.44
N GLY A 706 32.14 -4.12 -14.20
CA GLY A 706 31.22 -2.98 -14.40
C GLY A 706 31.39 -1.87 -13.36
N ASP A 707 30.60 -0.79 -13.51
CA ASP A 707 30.79 0.43 -12.73
C ASP A 707 29.85 0.54 -11.51
N SER A 708 28.69 -0.14 -11.55
CA SER A 708 27.70 -0.10 -10.49
C SER A 708 26.83 -1.36 -10.49
N ILE A 709 26.42 -1.80 -9.28
CA ILE A 709 25.47 -2.91 -9.12
C ILE A 709 24.10 -2.60 -9.75
N VAL A 710 23.74 -1.33 -9.90
CA VAL A 710 22.48 -0.91 -10.55
C VAL A 710 22.33 -1.45 -11.97
N VAL A 711 23.44 -1.57 -12.67
CA VAL A 711 23.52 -2.04 -14.07
C VAL A 711 24.23 -3.39 -14.18
N ALA A 712 24.50 -4.05 -13.06
CA ALA A 712 25.01 -5.42 -13.04
C ALA A 712 23.96 -6.40 -13.58
N LYS A 713 24.41 -7.54 -14.07
CA LYS A 713 23.50 -8.59 -14.54
C LYS A 713 22.84 -9.30 -13.36
N TRP A 714 21.58 -9.67 -13.56
CA TRP A 714 20.87 -10.53 -12.59
C TRP A 714 21.62 -11.85 -12.45
N PRO A 715 21.88 -12.32 -11.21
CA PRO A 715 22.71 -13.48 -11.00
C PRO A 715 22.04 -14.77 -11.45
N GLU A 716 22.85 -15.69 -11.98
CA GLU A 716 22.45 -17.00 -12.42
C GLU A 716 22.92 -18.08 -11.45
N ALA A 717 22.36 -19.28 -11.60
CA ALA A 717 22.80 -20.45 -10.85
C ALA A 717 24.26 -20.80 -11.17
N LEU A 718 25.02 -21.14 -10.15
CA LEU A 718 26.39 -21.62 -10.29
C LEU A 718 26.37 -23.06 -10.81
N LYS A 719 27.18 -23.34 -11.84
CA LYS A 719 27.23 -24.63 -12.52
C LYS A 719 28.42 -25.44 -11.99
N PHE A 720 28.12 -26.44 -11.17
CA PHE A 720 29.06 -27.44 -10.72
C PHE A 720 28.43 -28.83 -10.83
N ASP A 721 29.24 -29.85 -11.13
CA ASP A 721 28.78 -31.21 -11.15
C ASP A 721 28.73 -31.83 -9.74
N ASN A 722 27.90 -32.86 -9.56
CA ASN A 722 27.80 -33.66 -8.33
C ASN A 722 27.34 -32.91 -7.06
N LEU A 723 26.39 -31.99 -7.19
CA LEU A 723 25.79 -31.29 -6.05
C LEU A 723 24.64 -32.09 -5.39
N GLU A 724 24.18 -33.16 -6.03
CA GLU A 724 23.03 -33.94 -5.55
C GLU A 724 23.29 -34.58 -4.17
N GLY A 725 22.34 -34.42 -3.25
CA GLY A 725 22.41 -34.99 -1.92
C GLY A 725 23.18 -34.18 -0.88
N ALA A 726 24.01 -33.22 -1.30
CA ALA A 726 24.81 -32.42 -0.37
C ALA A 726 23.95 -31.63 0.62
N ALA A 727 22.84 -31.04 0.18
CA ALA A 727 21.93 -30.31 1.05
C ALA A 727 21.37 -31.20 2.15
N ARG A 728 20.91 -32.43 1.81
CA ARG A 728 20.37 -33.37 2.79
C ARG A 728 21.43 -33.83 3.80
N GLN A 729 22.64 -34.14 3.33
CA GLN A 729 23.73 -34.54 4.22
C GLN A 729 24.10 -33.40 5.18
N MET A 730 24.21 -32.19 4.66
CA MET A 730 24.55 -31.04 5.49
C MET A 730 23.41 -30.68 6.48
N GLU A 731 22.14 -30.81 6.10
CA GLU A 731 21.00 -30.58 7.00
C GLU A 731 21.05 -31.52 8.20
N VAL A 732 21.35 -32.81 7.97
CA VAL A 732 21.51 -33.78 9.05
C VAL A 732 22.64 -33.38 10.02
N MET A 733 23.77 -32.97 9.46
CA MET A 733 24.92 -32.48 10.26
C MET A 733 24.56 -31.22 11.07
N MET A 734 23.89 -30.29 10.42
CA MET A 734 23.43 -29.03 11.06
C MET A 734 22.46 -29.28 12.19
N ASP A 735 21.50 -30.21 12.02
CA ASP A 735 20.52 -30.51 13.06
C ASP A 735 21.18 -31.22 14.27
N ALA A 736 22.15 -32.09 14.02
CA ALA A 736 22.96 -32.66 15.09
C ALA A 736 23.75 -31.59 15.86
N ILE A 737 24.39 -30.66 15.14
CA ILE A 737 25.13 -29.54 15.73
C ILE A 737 24.21 -28.63 16.52
N LYS A 738 23.01 -28.30 15.99
CA LYS A 738 22.00 -27.54 16.74
C LYS A 738 21.54 -28.27 17.99
N GLY A 739 21.31 -29.57 17.90
CA GLY A 739 20.98 -30.40 19.06
C GLY A 739 22.04 -30.31 20.16
N ILE A 740 23.31 -30.40 19.79
CA ILE A 740 24.41 -30.24 20.76
C ILE A 740 24.45 -28.84 21.36
N ARG A 741 24.30 -27.80 20.53
CA ARG A 741 24.25 -26.42 21.01
C ARG A 741 23.11 -26.19 22.00
N ASN A 742 21.93 -26.75 21.74
CA ASN A 742 20.77 -26.68 22.63
C ASN A 742 21.05 -27.40 23.95
N MET A 743 21.55 -28.64 23.90
CA MET A 743 21.94 -29.36 25.11
C MET A 743 22.97 -28.59 25.95
N ARG A 744 23.96 -27.98 25.29
CA ARG A 744 24.95 -27.11 25.96
C ARG A 744 24.34 -25.89 26.63
N ALA A 745 23.39 -25.25 25.94
CA ALA A 745 22.65 -24.08 26.46
C ALA A 745 21.78 -24.45 27.66
N GLU A 746 21.02 -25.54 27.55
CA GLU A 746 20.19 -26.06 28.65
C GLU A 746 21.02 -26.44 29.87
N MET A 747 22.21 -26.99 29.66
CA MET A 747 23.17 -27.37 30.72
C MET A 747 24.08 -26.23 31.18
N ASN A 748 23.89 -25.00 30.62
CA ASN A 748 24.78 -23.84 30.89
C ASN A 748 26.28 -24.13 30.77
N VAL A 749 26.66 -24.93 29.78
CA VAL A 749 28.07 -25.24 29.52
C VAL A 749 28.76 -24.00 28.94
N PRO A 750 29.83 -23.48 29.53
CA PRO A 750 30.56 -22.34 28.99
C PRO A 750 31.04 -22.60 27.57
N LEU A 751 30.97 -21.60 26.70
CA LEU A 751 31.34 -21.73 25.28
C LEU A 751 32.83 -22.18 25.11
N GLY A 752 33.72 -21.79 25.98
CA GLY A 752 35.13 -22.18 25.92
C GLY A 752 35.45 -23.62 26.35
N LYS A 753 34.50 -24.34 26.94
CA LYS A 753 34.71 -25.75 27.33
C LYS A 753 34.36 -26.66 26.17
N LYS A 754 35.31 -27.47 25.73
CA LYS A 754 35.09 -28.53 24.75
C LYS A 754 34.47 -29.74 25.42
N ALA A 755 33.68 -30.52 24.67
CA ALA A 755 32.96 -31.69 25.15
C ALA A 755 33.21 -32.89 24.24
N GLU A 756 33.23 -34.09 24.77
CA GLU A 756 33.15 -35.30 23.95
C GLU A 756 31.69 -35.51 23.49
N VAL A 757 31.53 -35.68 22.17
CA VAL A 757 30.25 -35.93 21.51
C VAL A 757 30.22 -37.36 20.99
N ILE A 758 29.15 -38.09 21.27
CA ILE A 758 28.94 -39.45 20.78
C ILE A 758 27.70 -39.46 19.90
N VAL A 759 27.81 -40.00 18.69
CA VAL A 759 26.74 -40.07 17.71
C VAL A 759 26.44 -41.54 17.44
N ALA A 760 25.17 -41.91 17.51
CA ALA A 760 24.66 -43.23 17.17
C ALA A 760 23.74 -43.12 15.94
N PRO A 761 24.24 -43.24 14.71
CA PRO A 761 23.48 -43.19 13.46
C PRO A 761 22.64 -44.45 13.29
N THR A 762 21.48 -44.33 12.64
CA THR A 762 20.60 -45.48 12.36
C THR A 762 21.02 -46.33 11.17
N ASP A 763 21.89 -45.81 10.29
CA ASP A 763 22.40 -46.53 9.11
C ASP A 763 23.85 -46.20 8.81
N ALA A 764 24.49 -47.05 7.99
CA ALA A 764 25.91 -46.96 7.67
C ALA A 764 26.27 -45.74 6.79
N ALA A 765 25.35 -45.26 5.95
CA ALA A 765 25.62 -44.09 5.08
C ALA A 765 25.70 -42.82 5.96
N LEU A 766 24.83 -42.70 6.94
CA LEU A 766 24.85 -41.62 7.90
C LEU A 766 26.07 -41.67 8.80
N ALA A 767 26.48 -42.87 9.24
CA ALA A 767 27.72 -43.08 9.99
C ALA A 767 28.93 -42.60 9.20
N GLN A 768 29.00 -42.93 7.91
CA GLN A 768 30.07 -42.49 7.02
C GLN A 768 30.08 -40.96 6.84
N THR A 769 28.90 -40.34 6.66
CA THR A 769 28.79 -38.88 6.55
C THR A 769 29.33 -38.17 7.81
N VAL A 770 28.98 -38.68 9.00
CA VAL A 770 29.50 -38.12 10.27
C VAL A 770 30.99 -38.34 10.40
N ALA A 771 31.49 -39.49 9.98
CA ALA A 771 32.96 -39.80 10.03
C ALA A 771 33.77 -38.87 9.15
N ASP A 772 33.30 -38.65 7.90
CA ASP A 772 33.98 -37.83 6.91
C ASP A 772 33.99 -36.34 7.25
N HIS A 773 33.01 -35.88 8.06
CA HIS A 773 32.76 -34.47 8.37
C HIS A 773 32.73 -34.19 9.88
N SER A 774 33.40 -35.02 10.69
CA SER A 774 33.46 -34.85 12.16
C SER A 774 34.07 -33.53 12.61
N ASP A 775 34.89 -32.89 11.77
CA ASP A 775 35.50 -31.56 11.96
C ASP A 775 34.43 -30.44 12.07
N TYR A 776 33.24 -30.62 11.49
CA TYR A 776 32.14 -29.65 11.64
C TYR A 776 31.62 -29.60 13.09
N PHE A 777 31.56 -30.74 13.78
CA PHE A 777 31.21 -30.77 15.20
C PHE A 777 32.28 -30.12 16.07
N VAL A 778 33.58 -30.32 15.73
CA VAL A 778 34.68 -29.65 16.42
C VAL A 778 34.60 -28.14 16.29
N THR A 779 34.32 -27.68 15.06
CA THR A 779 34.27 -26.25 14.73
C THR A 779 33.03 -25.58 15.30
N LEU A 780 31.83 -26.17 15.08
CA LEU A 780 30.56 -25.51 15.29
C LEU A 780 29.85 -25.91 16.59
N ALA A 781 30.15 -27.10 17.15
CA ALA A 781 29.52 -27.57 18.39
C ALA A 781 30.52 -27.60 19.56
N TRP A 782 31.77 -27.11 19.36
CA TRP A 782 32.85 -27.15 20.34
C TRP A 782 33.10 -28.57 20.87
N ALA A 783 33.00 -29.56 19.96
CA ALA A 783 33.38 -30.93 20.29
C ALA A 783 34.91 -31.05 20.48
N GLU A 784 35.37 -31.77 21.52
CA GLU A 784 36.78 -32.15 21.67
C GLU A 784 37.08 -33.35 20.79
N LYS A 785 36.14 -34.30 20.78
CA LYS A 785 36.23 -35.55 20.03
C LYS A 785 34.82 -35.97 19.64
N VAL A 786 34.69 -36.58 18.49
CA VAL A 786 33.44 -37.21 18.00
C VAL A 786 33.66 -38.71 17.95
N THR A 787 32.81 -39.47 18.62
CA THR A 787 32.84 -40.94 18.63
C THR A 787 31.56 -41.45 17.98
N ILE A 788 31.65 -42.36 17.02
CA ILE A 788 30.50 -42.94 16.31
C ILE A 788 30.26 -44.36 16.89
N LEU A 789 29.05 -44.58 17.39
CA LEU A 789 28.65 -45.91 17.88
C LEU A 789 28.13 -46.77 16.73
N GLY A 790 28.50 -48.03 16.75
CA GLY A 790 27.89 -49.08 15.96
C GLY A 790 26.52 -49.52 16.57
N ALA A 791 25.74 -50.27 15.78
CA ALA A 791 24.38 -50.71 16.18
C ALA A 791 24.34 -51.49 17.49
N ASP A 792 25.43 -52.25 17.83
CA ASP A 792 25.53 -53.09 19.01
C ASP A 792 26.37 -52.46 20.15
N ASP A 793 26.86 -51.25 19.96
CA ASP A 793 27.67 -50.61 21.00
C ASP A 793 26.82 -50.15 22.19
N PRO A 794 27.31 -50.22 23.41
CA PRO A 794 26.59 -49.76 24.59
C PRO A 794 26.41 -48.24 24.56
N LYS A 795 25.17 -47.81 24.88
CA LYS A 795 24.90 -46.37 25.00
C LYS A 795 25.63 -45.78 26.20
N PRO A 796 26.12 -44.54 26.08
CA PRO A 796 26.91 -43.91 27.14
C PRO A 796 26.02 -43.66 28.38
N GLU A 797 26.56 -43.98 29.55
CA GLU A 797 26.04 -43.54 30.84
C GLU A 797 26.52 -42.10 31.15
N ASN A 798 25.77 -41.33 31.88
CA ASN A 798 26.10 -39.96 32.26
C ASN A 798 26.23 -38.96 31.05
N ALA A 799 25.34 -39.12 30.09
CA ALA A 799 25.24 -38.21 28.94
C ALA A 799 23.84 -37.65 28.83
N THR A 800 23.73 -36.40 28.35
CA THR A 800 22.43 -35.92 27.83
C THR A 800 22.31 -36.34 26.37
N VAL A 801 21.08 -36.59 25.90
CA VAL A 801 20.79 -37.11 24.57
C VAL A 801 19.74 -36.27 23.87
N THR A 802 19.93 -36.07 22.58
CA THR A 802 18.91 -35.59 21.67
C THR A 802 18.81 -36.53 20.47
N VAL A 803 17.60 -36.63 19.88
CA VAL A 803 17.36 -37.45 18.69
C VAL A 803 17.07 -36.51 17.54
N VAL A 804 17.83 -36.58 16.48
CA VAL A 804 17.70 -35.74 15.29
C VAL A 804 17.92 -36.56 14.03
N ASN A 805 17.03 -36.43 13.05
CA ASN A 805 17.17 -36.96 11.70
C ASN A 805 17.81 -38.36 11.60
N GLY A 806 17.30 -39.32 12.37
CA GLY A 806 17.76 -40.73 12.33
C GLY A 806 19.07 -40.99 13.07
N MET A 807 19.48 -40.11 14.00
CA MET A 807 20.60 -40.37 14.89
C MET A 807 20.31 -39.92 16.31
N GLU A 808 20.86 -40.63 17.30
CA GLU A 808 20.94 -40.18 18.67
C GLU A 808 22.29 -39.47 18.86
N VAL A 809 22.25 -38.30 19.44
CA VAL A 809 23.43 -37.49 19.71
C VAL A 809 23.58 -37.31 21.21
N TYR A 810 24.67 -37.78 21.76
CA TYR A 810 24.99 -37.75 23.17
C TYR A 810 26.07 -36.73 23.46
N LEU A 811 25.88 -35.94 24.49
CA LEU A 811 26.91 -35.04 25.02
C LEU A 811 27.35 -35.55 26.41
N LEU A 812 28.60 -35.93 26.52
CA LEU A 812 29.17 -36.37 27.82
C LEU A 812 29.31 -35.17 28.73
N LEU A 813 28.75 -35.29 29.93
CA LEU A 813 28.69 -34.19 30.91
C LEU A 813 29.89 -34.20 31.89
N LYS A 814 30.73 -35.22 31.83
CA LYS A 814 31.91 -35.37 32.68
C LYS A 814 32.84 -34.16 32.45
N ASP A 815 33.17 -33.47 33.52
CA ASP A 815 34.05 -32.29 33.55
C ASP A 815 33.45 -30.99 32.86
N LEU A 816 32.23 -31.04 32.33
CA LEU A 816 31.60 -29.88 31.71
C LEU A 816 30.86 -29.00 32.72
N ILE A 817 30.28 -29.64 33.72
CA ILE A 817 29.47 -28.99 34.75
C ILE A 817 30.27 -29.05 36.07
N ASP A 818 30.53 -27.89 36.67
CA ASP A 818 30.96 -27.79 38.04
C ASP A 818 29.72 -28.06 38.92
N GLY A 819 29.55 -29.33 39.30
CA GLY A 819 28.38 -29.80 40.02
C GLY A 819 28.11 -29.03 41.32
N GLU A 820 29.10 -28.52 42.01
CA GLU A 820 28.91 -27.70 43.23
C GLU A 820 28.39 -26.32 42.86
N LYS A 821 28.96 -25.65 41.89
CA LYS A 821 28.50 -24.34 41.45
C LYS A 821 27.11 -24.38 40.83
N GLU A 822 26.81 -25.43 40.06
CA GLU A 822 25.52 -25.61 39.47
C GLU A 822 24.43 -25.90 40.51
N ARG A 823 24.71 -26.71 41.51
CA ARG A 823 23.80 -26.91 42.63
C ARG A 823 23.54 -25.61 43.40
N GLU A 824 24.58 -24.82 43.67
CA GLU A 824 24.42 -23.50 44.30
C GLU A 824 23.56 -22.57 43.44
N ARG A 825 23.71 -22.59 42.11
CA ARG A 825 22.93 -21.80 41.19
C ARG A 825 21.47 -22.22 41.18
N ILE A 826 21.19 -23.54 41.05
CA ILE A 826 19.85 -24.09 41.09
C ILE A 826 19.17 -23.80 42.44
N ALA A 827 19.87 -23.91 43.53
CA ALA A 827 19.34 -23.60 44.87
C ALA A 827 18.94 -22.12 44.97
N LYS A 828 19.74 -21.19 44.44
CA LYS A 828 19.41 -19.76 44.39
C LYS A 828 18.22 -19.49 43.49
N GLU A 829 18.18 -20.11 42.33
CA GLU A 829 17.13 -19.94 41.35
C GLU A 829 15.77 -20.54 41.83
N LYS A 830 15.82 -21.70 42.53
CA LYS A 830 14.66 -22.28 43.20
C LYS A 830 14.01 -21.31 44.20
N ILE A 831 14.85 -20.73 45.07
CA ILE A 831 14.40 -19.72 46.04
C ILE A 831 13.69 -18.54 45.35
N GLN A 832 14.26 -18.09 44.25
CA GLN A 832 13.69 -16.96 43.49
C GLN A 832 12.37 -17.33 42.79
N VAL A 833 12.30 -18.53 42.20
CA VAL A 833 11.09 -19.07 41.57
C VAL A 833 9.98 -19.29 42.58
N GLU A 834 10.29 -19.92 43.73
CA GLU A 834 9.35 -20.13 44.84
C GLU A 834 8.77 -18.81 45.37
N LYS A 835 9.65 -17.79 45.49
CA LYS A 835 9.20 -16.45 45.88
C LYS A 835 8.24 -15.84 44.89
N GLU A 836 8.51 -15.97 43.57
CA GLU A 836 7.61 -15.47 42.55
C GLU A 836 6.30 -16.26 42.45
N ILE A 837 6.34 -17.58 42.57
CA ILE A 837 5.12 -18.44 42.69
C ILE A 837 4.27 -17.98 43.88
N SER A 838 4.87 -17.88 45.07
CA SER A 838 4.18 -17.42 46.27
C SER A 838 3.54 -16.03 46.14
N ARG A 839 4.27 -15.10 45.46
CA ARG A 839 3.79 -13.76 45.15
C ARG A 839 2.59 -13.79 44.22
N LEU A 840 2.67 -14.58 43.15
CA LEU A 840 1.59 -14.73 42.16
C LEU A 840 0.37 -15.45 42.74
N GLU A 841 0.59 -16.51 43.49
CA GLU A 841 -0.51 -17.22 44.21
C GLU A 841 -1.20 -16.33 45.24
N GLY A 842 -0.43 -15.56 46.01
CA GLY A 842 -0.95 -14.56 46.93
C GLY A 842 -1.78 -13.48 46.24
N LYS A 843 -1.31 -13.03 45.04
CA LYS A 843 -2.05 -12.06 44.24
C LYS A 843 -3.33 -12.64 43.66
N LEU A 844 -3.29 -13.87 43.17
CA LEU A 844 -4.43 -14.55 42.56
C LEU A 844 -5.43 -15.12 43.61
N SER A 845 -5.03 -15.28 44.88
CA SER A 845 -5.94 -15.61 45.97
C SER A 845 -6.61 -14.38 46.60
N ASN A 846 -6.16 -13.18 46.29
CA ASN A 846 -6.72 -11.95 46.83
C ASN A 846 -8.04 -11.61 46.13
N GLN A 847 -9.16 -11.80 46.84
CA GLN A 847 -10.50 -11.53 46.31
C GLN A 847 -10.68 -10.05 45.89
N GLY A 848 -10.02 -9.12 46.57
CA GLY A 848 -10.05 -7.68 46.22
C GLY A 848 -9.36 -7.36 44.90
N PHE A 849 -8.31 -8.11 44.56
CA PHE A 849 -7.65 -8.03 43.26
C PHE A 849 -8.51 -8.64 42.15
N LEU A 850 -9.05 -9.85 42.37
CA LEU A 850 -9.89 -10.57 41.40
C LEU A 850 -11.17 -9.80 41.05
N ALA A 851 -11.73 -9.05 42.00
CA ALA A 851 -12.96 -8.26 41.81
C ALA A 851 -12.72 -6.93 41.06
N LYS A 852 -11.49 -6.40 41.03
CA LYS A 852 -11.17 -5.06 40.48
C LYS A 852 -10.29 -5.11 39.23
N ALA A 853 -9.56 -6.18 39.00
CA ALA A 853 -8.66 -6.28 37.87
C ALA A 853 -9.40 -6.72 36.60
N PRO A 854 -9.07 -6.15 35.41
CA PRO A 854 -9.60 -6.60 34.14
C PRO A 854 -9.29 -8.08 33.92
N GLU A 855 -10.18 -8.80 33.27
CA GLU A 855 -10.08 -10.26 33.01
C GLU A 855 -8.79 -10.64 32.29
N ALA A 856 -8.36 -9.81 31.33
CA ALA A 856 -7.10 -9.98 30.61
C ALA A 856 -5.85 -9.90 31.54
N VAL A 857 -5.89 -9.07 32.58
CA VAL A 857 -4.79 -8.96 33.54
C VAL A 857 -4.74 -10.19 34.44
N VAL A 858 -5.90 -10.69 34.86
CA VAL A 858 -5.99 -11.92 35.65
C VAL A 858 -5.52 -13.14 34.86
N ALA A 859 -5.88 -13.22 33.56
CA ALA A 859 -5.43 -14.29 32.67
C ALA A 859 -3.90 -14.27 32.51
N LYS A 860 -3.29 -13.10 32.30
CA LYS A 860 -1.84 -12.93 32.18
C LYS A 860 -1.07 -13.29 33.46
N GLU A 861 -1.63 -13.00 34.63
CA GLU A 861 -1.00 -13.41 35.91
C GLU A 861 -1.13 -14.92 36.16
N LYS A 862 -2.20 -15.57 35.68
CA LYS A 862 -2.34 -17.04 35.71
C LYS A 862 -1.34 -17.69 34.76
N GLU A 863 -1.17 -17.18 33.56
CA GLU A 863 -0.20 -17.67 32.59
C GLU A 863 1.22 -17.60 33.16
N LYS A 864 1.61 -16.47 33.75
CA LYS A 864 2.88 -16.32 34.44
C LYS A 864 3.07 -17.31 35.60
N LEU A 865 2.01 -17.56 36.37
CA LEU A 865 2.09 -18.55 37.45
C LEU A 865 2.40 -19.93 36.90
N GLU A 866 1.75 -20.32 35.81
CA GLU A 866 1.99 -21.62 35.16
C GLU A 866 3.41 -21.70 34.58
N GLU A 867 3.93 -20.65 33.97
CA GLU A 867 5.32 -20.57 33.49
C GLU A 867 6.31 -20.77 34.66
N TYR A 868 6.09 -20.13 35.81
CA TYR A 868 6.98 -20.28 36.95
C TYR A 868 6.86 -21.66 37.59
N LYS A 869 5.69 -22.34 37.59
CA LYS A 869 5.52 -23.72 38.03
C LYS A 869 6.24 -24.70 37.10
N GLN A 870 6.18 -24.49 35.79
CA GLN A 870 6.93 -25.28 34.82
C GLN A 870 8.44 -25.09 35.03
N LYS A 871 8.88 -23.87 35.30
CA LYS A 871 10.29 -23.57 35.61
C LYS A 871 10.72 -24.25 36.91
N GLN A 872 9.89 -24.27 37.93
CA GLN A 872 10.16 -24.99 39.18
C GLN A 872 10.33 -26.49 38.93
N GLN A 873 9.43 -27.09 38.12
CA GLN A 873 9.51 -28.51 37.80
C GLN A 873 10.81 -28.84 37.06
N ALA A 874 11.17 -28.02 36.08
CA ALA A 874 12.42 -28.19 35.34
C ALA A 874 13.66 -28.07 36.24
N LEU A 875 13.66 -27.16 37.25
CA LEU A 875 14.75 -27.03 38.22
C LEU A 875 14.85 -28.28 39.15
N LEU A 876 13.74 -28.87 39.53
CA LEU A 876 13.68 -30.09 40.33
C LEU A 876 14.21 -31.30 39.56
N GLU A 877 13.82 -31.46 38.31
CA GLU A 877 14.31 -32.50 37.41
C GLU A 877 15.81 -32.39 37.20
N ARG A 878 16.29 -31.15 37.05
CA ARG A 878 17.72 -30.86 36.90
C ARG A 878 18.52 -31.12 38.16
N GLU A 879 17.98 -30.82 39.33
CA GLU A 879 18.59 -31.13 40.62
C GLU A 879 18.72 -32.63 40.79
N ALA A 880 17.65 -33.39 40.54
CA ALA A 880 17.65 -34.85 40.56
C ALA A 880 18.65 -35.45 39.58
N PHE A 881 18.78 -34.84 38.38
CA PHE A 881 19.80 -35.26 37.42
C PHE A 881 21.24 -35.01 37.91
N LEU A 882 21.50 -33.87 38.58
CA LEU A 882 22.83 -33.58 39.15
C LEU A 882 23.22 -34.50 40.33
N GLU A 883 22.23 -35.18 40.96
CA GLU A 883 22.48 -36.20 41.96
C GLU A 883 22.94 -37.53 41.36
N THR A 884 22.70 -37.75 40.08
CA THR A 884 23.09 -38.97 39.36
C THR A 884 24.46 -38.81 38.67
N LEU A 885 24.99 -37.59 38.56
CA LEU A 885 26.34 -37.26 38.10
C LEU A 885 27.36 -37.31 39.24
#